data_12d631ff15b4f53ee2090e465ab29c6f
#
_entry.id   12d631ff15b4f53ee2090e465ab29c6f
#
_cell.length_a   1.000
_cell.length_b   1.000
_cell.length_c   1.000
_cell.angle_alpha   90.00
_cell.angle_beta   90.00
_cell.angle_gamma   90.00
#
_symmetry.space_group_name_H-M   'P 1'
#
loop_
_entity.id
_entity.type
_entity.pdbx_description
1 polymer ?
#
loop_
_entity_poly.entity_id
_entity_poly.type
_entity_poly.pdbx_seq_one_letter_code
_entity_poly.pdbx_strand_id
1 'polypeptide(L)'
;MRTRMLAAACVFMVACAGSEPQPTLSISPSGAQTISAPVLITASPPQLANDVAWSLSGPGALSGTSGGQVTYRPPVPATATPATVTATARGQTATVTFTGQTPQQAKAVIPTLTADVNVTYDQFDIPHVFCAVPADCFAVQGYLQAQDRLFQMDLFRRTAEGRLAELVGAVEAAQDQQFLTLFITRDLKRIEDQLVAALSTEIATDVNAYSAGVNAYLAFLAAHPTLMPQEYAQLPGVVTPGDIPPWSPQDTLAIGRLQQFQLSETIEKETGYGLFALTFGPGGAHQDLARFGAYVLPAQPVNGFTLSATDFSNPSSPPAGALVGPRLPDFTGTASALGAIHQQMRELNTLFGSIRQGSGSNNWVVDGAHSATGFAMVANDPHLPLQYPPLFHLSAMTSADGKLNVTGGSFPGVPGALVGRGAHVGWGVTVVGYDVTDLYQEQLTACTGTPLPCNAVVFNGAPVALTAKTYQVKVKGEASPRNVTVLVVPHHGPIVSFDPAHQTAISMRWTGHEVTADLEGFLGLIEATEVGDPAAPAATSAFAALKNYAIGAQNFVLADDGGHIGYDPHALVPLRNWSFTPGTAGTAGHVPWFPLTGDGTAEWGSGVAGDNCGGAGATAPTIPGPCWVPDDKLPLGVNPNKGYFATANSDPAGFTGNANSPFLSTVTPALYNYLSFDWDDPTDIRYARIAEVLKAKTTGGKVSLADMQALQSDHKMLLAQVFEDRNFYPTSTDPTYTAARGLLTAWKATPVPYDCPTGLTGPDPKSAAVTDAPTLTNSAACLLFHTFLNDLLHAVFDDDFAVVSATTGQSFGGDSGAEIRALVVKLLPDLTQHSFCDDVSKTFTVTASKTCGTQVINALVAAFSSLSAANGPLTSNKWLWGRVHTLSTVSPASPLIANGFTTGPFARPGGALTVDVGNPSGSQSSPLGFAYGSGSNVRHISVMDPNAANAVVKMQLPGPERDAPFGVFSSTPDLLGQYVQNQYFDFLHGHQIDNKGVSAQGFSKQ
;
A
#
# COMPACT_ATOMS: atom_id res chain seq x y z
N MET A 1 -13.71 -41.91 -74.52
CA MET A 1 -13.17 -43.07 -75.23
C MET A 1 -11.97 -43.63 -74.46
N ARG A 2 -12.18 -44.91 -74.00
CA ARG A 2 -11.15 -45.91 -73.70
C ARG A 2 -10.06 -45.51 -72.72
N THR A 3 -10.03 -46.01 -71.46
CA THR A 3 -10.10 -47.39 -70.94
C THR A 3 -8.72 -48.02 -70.82
N ARG A 4 -8.43 -48.47 -69.56
CA ARG A 4 -7.59 -49.58 -69.10
C ARG A 4 -6.14 -49.33 -68.80
N MET A 5 -5.81 -49.57 -67.63
CA MET A 5 -5.58 -50.74 -66.74
C MET A 5 -4.11 -51.13 -66.64
N LEU A 6 -3.73 -51.28 -65.43
CA LEU A 6 -3.02 -52.29 -64.60
C LEU A 6 -1.50 -51.98 -64.45
N ALA A 7 -0.98 -52.09 -63.31
CA ALA A 7 -0.78 -53.06 -62.32
C ALA A 7 0.36 -52.65 -61.37
N ALA A 8 0.27 -53.15 -60.20
CA ALA A 8 1.17 -52.99 -59.08
C ALA A 8 2.61 -53.30 -59.31
N ALA A 9 3.48 -52.46 -58.75
CA ALA A 9 4.81 -52.90 -58.24
C ALA A 9 5.09 -52.13 -56.94
N CYS A 10 5.00 -52.83 -55.79
CA CYS A 10 5.53 -52.39 -54.52
C CYS A 10 7.06 -52.27 -54.66
N VAL A 11 7.57 -51.07 -54.64
CA VAL A 11 8.99 -50.77 -54.36
C VAL A 11 9.03 -50.04 -53.04
N PHE A 12 9.55 -50.72 -52.00
CA PHE A 12 9.95 -50.10 -50.76
C PHE A 12 10.97 -49.00 -51.10
N MET A 13 10.56 -47.73 -51.07
CA MET A 13 11.46 -46.63 -50.88
C MET A 13 11.56 -46.39 -49.38
N VAL A 14 12.63 -46.81 -48.73
CA VAL A 14 13.11 -46.28 -47.47
C VAL A 14 13.39 -44.80 -47.75
N ALA A 15 12.50 -43.93 -47.35
CA ALA A 15 12.76 -42.52 -47.27
C ALA A 15 13.78 -42.34 -46.14
N CYS A 16 15.05 -42.09 -46.46
CA CYS A 16 15.97 -41.43 -45.57
C CYS A 16 15.34 -40.05 -45.26
N ALA A 17 14.71 -39.94 -44.10
CA ALA A 17 14.43 -38.66 -43.48
C ALA A 17 15.81 -38.03 -43.20
N GLY A 18 16.25 -37.17 -44.08
CA GLY A 18 17.39 -36.29 -43.81
C GLY A 18 17.00 -35.46 -42.59
N SER A 19 17.69 -35.66 -41.49
CA SER A 19 17.56 -34.75 -40.34
C SER A 19 17.94 -33.37 -40.85
N GLU A 20 17.02 -32.40 -40.75
CA GLU A 20 17.42 -31.00 -40.94
C GLU A 20 18.62 -30.73 -40.05
N PRO A 21 19.66 -30.06 -40.58
CA PRO A 21 20.84 -29.75 -39.77
C PRO A 21 20.37 -28.92 -38.56
N GLN A 22 20.62 -29.43 -37.35
CA GLN A 22 20.33 -28.74 -36.12
C GLN A 22 21.01 -27.36 -36.15
N PRO A 23 20.30 -26.27 -35.81
CA PRO A 23 20.91 -24.94 -35.77
C PRO A 23 22.11 -24.93 -34.81
N THR A 24 23.23 -24.39 -35.24
CA THR A 24 24.47 -24.35 -34.45
C THR A 24 24.38 -23.24 -33.39
N LEU A 25 24.55 -23.62 -32.10
CA LEU A 25 24.56 -22.67 -31.00
C LEU A 25 25.82 -21.81 -31.07
N SER A 26 25.67 -20.50 -31.01
CA SER A 26 26.73 -19.51 -30.86
C SER A 26 26.33 -18.45 -29.84
N ILE A 27 27.29 -17.73 -29.26
CA ILE A 27 27.05 -16.62 -28.35
C ILE A 27 27.87 -15.39 -28.78
N SER A 28 27.32 -14.22 -28.43
CA SER A 28 27.98 -12.93 -28.67
C SER A 28 27.94 -12.10 -27.38
N PRO A 29 29.08 -11.57 -26.90
CA PRO A 29 30.45 -11.77 -27.44
C PRO A 29 30.93 -13.19 -27.27
N SER A 30 31.96 -13.57 -28.01
CA SER A 30 32.61 -14.88 -27.98
C SER A 30 34.14 -14.74 -27.81
N GLY A 31 34.81 -15.82 -27.44
CA GLY A 31 36.25 -15.83 -27.21
C GLY A 31 36.66 -15.19 -25.89
N ALA A 32 37.91 -14.77 -25.78
CA ALA A 32 38.41 -14.08 -24.60
C ALA A 32 38.12 -12.60 -24.67
N GLN A 33 37.54 -12.05 -23.59
CA GLN A 33 37.16 -10.64 -23.46
C GLN A 33 37.82 -10.05 -22.21
N THR A 34 38.33 -8.84 -22.32
CA THR A 34 38.74 -8.04 -21.17
C THR A 34 37.61 -7.03 -20.91
N ILE A 35 37.03 -7.07 -19.73
CA ILE A 35 35.85 -6.26 -19.42
C ILE A 35 36.05 -5.47 -18.14
N SER A 36 35.36 -4.34 -18.09
CA SER A 36 35.37 -3.39 -16.98
C SER A 36 33.96 -3.06 -16.48
N ALA A 37 32.96 -3.66 -17.10
CA ALA A 37 31.55 -3.43 -16.80
C ALA A 37 30.74 -4.71 -17.09
N PRO A 38 29.50 -4.84 -16.60
CA PRO A 38 28.64 -5.94 -16.96
C PRO A 38 28.48 -6.10 -18.48
N VAL A 39 28.41 -7.33 -18.96
CA VAL A 39 28.33 -7.65 -20.39
C VAL A 39 27.12 -8.52 -20.68
N LEU A 40 26.26 -8.04 -21.55
CA LEU A 40 25.16 -8.83 -22.10
C LEU A 40 25.69 -9.87 -23.10
N ILE A 41 25.33 -11.13 -22.87
CA ILE A 41 25.67 -12.25 -23.73
C ILE A 41 24.38 -12.74 -24.39
N THR A 42 24.38 -12.79 -25.71
CA THR A 42 23.20 -13.24 -26.47
C THR A 42 23.49 -14.56 -27.18
N ALA A 43 22.61 -15.52 -27.05
CA ALA A 43 22.65 -16.79 -27.77
C ALA A 43 21.98 -16.65 -29.15
N SER A 44 22.57 -17.32 -30.15
CA SER A 44 22.05 -17.36 -31.50
C SER A 44 22.07 -18.78 -32.06
N PRO A 45 21.15 -19.16 -32.91
CA PRO A 45 20.06 -18.35 -33.41
C PRO A 45 18.89 -18.26 -32.42
N PRO A 46 17.98 -17.27 -32.59
CA PRO A 46 16.84 -17.03 -31.65
C PRO A 46 15.93 -18.25 -31.41
N GLN A 47 15.90 -19.19 -32.34
CA GLN A 47 15.11 -20.42 -32.22
C GLN A 47 15.57 -21.35 -31.08
N LEU A 48 16.80 -21.16 -30.57
CA LEU A 48 17.35 -21.88 -29.44
C LEU A 48 17.14 -21.15 -28.10
N ALA A 49 16.60 -19.94 -28.10
CA ALA A 49 16.50 -19.08 -26.92
C ALA A 49 15.85 -19.76 -25.69
N ASN A 50 14.78 -20.53 -25.92
CA ASN A 50 14.04 -21.22 -24.86
C ASN A 50 14.74 -22.50 -24.37
N ASP A 51 15.72 -23.00 -25.12
CA ASP A 51 16.45 -24.23 -24.81
C ASP A 51 17.82 -23.94 -24.18
N VAL A 52 18.21 -22.65 -24.08
CA VAL A 52 19.53 -22.26 -23.57
C VAL A 52 19.56 -22.30 -22.07
N ALA A 53 20.51 -23.05 -21.51
CA ALA A 53 20.90 -22.99 -20.11
C ALA A 53 22.28 -22.32 -20.00
N TRP A 54 22.45 -21.45 -19.05
CA TRP A 54 23.65 -20.70 -18.76
C TRP A 54 24.33 -21.22 -17.49
N SER A 55 25.63 -21.32 -17.52
CA SER A 55 26.45 -21.63 -16.35
C SER A 55 27.70 -20.76 -16.31
N LEU A 56 28.19 -20.51 -15.09
CA LEU A 56 29.40 -19.74 -14.83
C LEU A 56 30.42 -20.61 -14.10
N SER A 57 31.64 -20.60 -14.60
CA SER A 57 32.82 -21.16 -13.92
C SER A 57 33.81 -20.03 -13.65
N GLY A 58 34.18 -19.81 -12.41
CA GLY A 58 35.04 -18.71 -12.00
C GLY A 58 34.25 -17.58 -11.27
N PRO A 59 34.91 -16.46 -10.96
CA PRO A 59 34.37 -15.37 -10.18
C PRO A 59 33.32 -14.55 -10.97
N GLY A 60 32.45 -13.80 -10.23
CA GLY A 60 31.38 -12.98 -10.79
C GLY A 60 30.02 -13.64 -10.66
N ALA A 61 29.03 -13.10 -11.33
CA ALA A 61 27.65 -13.59 -11.31
C ALA A 61 26.99 -13.51 -12.69
N LEU A 62 25.94 -14.32 -12.90
CA LEU A 62 25.04 -14.22 -14.04
C LEU A 62 23.67 -13.68 -13.60
N SER A 63 23.04 -12.89 -14.46
CA SER A 63 21.68 -12.38 -14.21
C SER A 63 20.59 -13.48 -14.27
N GLY A 64 20.92 -14.68 -14.76
CA GLY A 64 20.00 -15.81 -14.88
C GLY A 64 20.70 -17.08 -15.32
N THR A 65 19.98 -18.19 -15.30
CA THR A 65 20.50 -19.53 -15.68
C THR A 65 19.83 -20.10 -16.93
N SER A 66 18.88 -19.39 -17.53
CA SER A 66 18.19 -19.84 -18.75
C SER A 66 17.73 -18.67 -19.62
N GLY A 67 17.36 -18.96 -20.86
CA GLY A 67 16.88 -17.98 -21.83
C GLY A 67 17.91 -17.57 -22.88
N GLY A 68 17.47 -16.82 -23.90
CA GLY A 68 18.31 -16.42 -25.03
C GLY A 68 19.41 -15.41 -24.73
N GLN A 69 19.34 -14.77 -23.54
CA GLN A 69 20.31 -13.77 -23.11
C GLN A 69 20.63 -13.93 -21.63
N VAL A 70 21.85 -13.54 -21.25
CA VAL A 70 22.29 -13.45 -19.87
C VAL A 70 23.31 -12.34 -19.72
N THR A 71 23.33 -11.64 -18.60
CA THR A 71 24.36 -10.65 -18.29
C THR A 71 25.39 -11.27 -17.35
N TYR A 72 26.66 -11.25 -17.75
CA TYR A 72 27.75 -11.53 -16.83
C TYR A 72 28.19 -10.25 -16.13
N ARG A 73 28.36 -10.33 -14.83
CA ARG A 73 28.87 -9.26 -13.96
C ARG A 73 30.22 -9.67 -13.38
N PRO A 74 31.29 -8.88 -13.60
CA PRO A 74 32.60 -9.19 -13.02
C PRO A 74 32.58 -9.09 -11.50
N PRO A 75 33.47 -9.81 -10.79
CA PRO A 75 33.54 -9.76 -9.34
C PRO A 75 34.10 -8.43 -8.81
N VAL A 76 33.76 -8.12 -7.58
CA VAL A 76 34.34 -6.99 -6.84
C VAL A 76 34.88 -7.48 -5.50
N PRO A 77 36.15 -7.21 -5.19
CA PRO A 77 37.16 -6.51 -6.02
C PRO A 77 37.52 -7.29 -7.26
N ALA A 78 38.07 -6.59 -8.26
CA ALA A 78 38.55 -7.20 -9.48
C ALA A 78 39.58 -8.30 -9.21
N THR A 79 39.46 -9.41 -9.93
CA THR A 79 40.38 -10.53 -9.84
C THR A 79 41.04 -10.83 -11.21
N ALA A 80 42.28 -11.28 -11.21
CA ALA A 80 42.95 -11.78 -12.40
C ALA A 80 42.45 -13.20 -12.80
N THR A 81 41.69 -13.88 -11.96
CA THR A 81 41.11 -15.17 -12.24
C THR A 81 40.04 -15.07 -13.34
N PRO A 82 40.20 -15.77 -14.46
CA PRO A 82 39.22 -15.74 -15.53
C PRO A 82 37.89 -16.35 -15.10
N ALA A 83 36.80 -15.80 -15.63
CA ALA A 83 35.46 -16.37 -15.52
C ALA A 83 35.01 -16.87 -16.89
N THR A 84 34.44 -18.07 -16.97
CA THR A 84 33.94 -18.63 -18.22
C THR A 84 32.42 -18.81 -18.13
N VAL A 85 31.69 -18.12 -19.00
CA VAL A 85 30.24 -18.29 -19.18
C VAL A 85 30.00 -19.30 -20.30
N THR A 86 29.19 -20.31 -20.03
CA THR A 86 28.84 -21.37 -20.96
C THR A 86 27.34 -21.36 -21.23
N ALA A 87 26.96 -21.27 -22.50
CA ALA A 87 25.62 -21.57 -22.98
C ALA A 87 25.54 -23.03 -23.43
N THR A 88 24.46 -23.73 -23.03
CA THR A 88 24.19 -25.10 -23.45
C THR A 88 22.77 -25.18 -23.99
N ALA A 89 22.60 -25.72 -25.21
CA ALA A 89 21.30 -25.97 -25.80
C ALA A 89 21.35 -27.21 -26.69
N ARG A 90 20.44 -28.15 -26.54
CA ARG A 90 20.31 -29.36 -27.36
C ARG A 90 21.63 -30.15 -27.50
N GLY A 91 22.40 -30.23 -26.41
CA GLY A 91 23.68 -30.93 -26.41
C GLY A 91 24.86 -30.16 -27.05
N GLN A 92 24.66 -28.94 -27.53
CA GLN A 92 25.72 -28.04 -28.00
C GLN A 92 26.13 -27.08 -26.89
N THR A 93 27.40 -26.62 -26.94
CA THR A 93 27.93 -25.64 -25.98
C THR A 93 28.64 -24.51 -26.72
N ALA A 94 28.51 -23.30 -26.20
CA ALA A 94 29.28 -22.13 -26.64
C ALA A 94 29.78 -21.39 -25.40
N THR A 95 31.01 -20.89 -25.42
CA THR A 95 31.67 -20.29 -24.27
C THR A 95 32.25 -18.92 -24.59
N VAL A 96 32.26 -18.04 -23.58
CA VAL A 96 33.02 -16.79 -23.56
C VAL A 96 33.78 -16.72 -22.25
N THR A 97 35.08 -16.30 -22.32
CA THR A 97 35.92 -16.16 -21.13
C THR A 97 36.20 -14.69 -20.88
N PHE A 98 35.98 -14.25 -19.67
CA PHE A 98 36.18 -12.87 -19.23
C PHE A 98 37.39 -12.78 -18.30
N THR A 99 38.24 -11.78 -18.54
CA THR A 99 39.27 -11.35 -17.61
C THR A 99 38.89 -9.95 -17.14
N GLY A 100 38.49 -9.84 -15.84
CA GLY A 100 37.95 -8.60 -15.32
C GLY A 100 39.05 -7.62 -14.91
N GLN A 101 39.01 -6.41 -15.42
CA GLN A 101 39.49 -5.24 -14.71
C GLN A 101 38.24 -4.42 -14.39
N THR A 102 37.85 -4.35 -13.09
CA THR A 102 36.90 -3.33 -12.67
C THR A 102 37.58 -1.98 -12.87
N PRO A 103 36.96 -1.02 -13.61
CA PRO A 103 37.44 0.35 -13.52
C PRO A 103 37.28 0.72 -12.04
N GLN A 104 38.28 1.35 -11.45
CA GLN A 104 38.04 2.18 -10.32
C GLN A 104 37.11 3.29 -10.86
N GLN A 105 35.82 3.17 -10.60
CA GLN A 105 34.96 4.33 -10.75
C GLN A 105 35.57 5.41 -9.88
N ALA A 106 35.73 6.60 -10.44
CA ALA A 106 36.14 7.77 -9.65
C ALA A 106 35.21 7.82 -8.43
N LYS A 107 35.78 7.89 -7.23
CA LYS A 107 34.98 7.95 -6.00
C LYS A 107 34.04 9.15 -6.10
N ALA A 108 32.76 8.93 -5.82
CA ALA A 108 31.84 10.03 -5.68
C ALA A 108 32.22 10.85 -4.43
N VAL A 109 32.15 12.17 -4.52
CA VAL A 109 32.55 13.04 -3.42
C VAL A 109 31.31 13.50 -2.64
N ILE A 110 31.29 13.20 -1.35
CA ILE A 110 30.32 13.73 -0.39
C ILE A 110 31.12 14.45 0.72
N PRO A 111 31.18 15.78 0.70
CA PRO A 111 32.08 16.55 1.56
C PRO A 111 31.84 16.39 3.07
N THR A 112 30.67 15.94 3.47
CA THR A 112 30.28 15.76 4.88
C THR A 112 30.74 14.43 5.49
N LEU A 113 31.25 13.48 4.71
CA LEU A 113 31.70 12.19 5.23
C LEU A 113 32.82 12.37 6.27
N THR A 114 32.79 11.56 7.30
CA THR A 114 33.87 11.48 8.30
C THR A 114 35.00 10.58 7.82
N ALA A 115 34.68 9.52 7.09
CA ALA A 115 35.59 8.56 6.48
C ALA A 115 35.10 8.11 5.10
N ASP A 116 35.96 7.50 4.30
CA ASP A 116 35.61 6.88 3.04
C ASP A 116 34.59 5.75 3.28
N VAL A 117 33.59 5.67 2.39
CA VAL A 117 32.52 4.65 2.43
C VAL A 117 32.62 3.79 1.20
N ASN A 118 32.47 2.47 1.36
CA ASN A 118 32.36 1.52 0.28
C ASN A 118 30.93 0.95 0.21
N VAL A 119 30.39 0.95 -0.99
CA VAL A 119 29.12 0.30 -1.30
C VAL A 119 29.40 -0.89 -2.17
N THR A 120 28.88 -2.04 -1.78
CA THR A 120 28.91 -3.28 -2.57
C THR A 120 27.49 -3.56 -3.04
N TYR A 121 27.33 -3.83 -4.33
CA TYR A 121 26.02 -4.21 -4.88
C TYR A 121 25.95 -5.72 -5.03
N ASP A 122 24.81 -6.29 -4.68
CA ASP A 122 24.50 -7.69 -4.92
C ASP A 122 24.06 -7.95 -6.38
N GLN A 123 23.68 -9.18 -6.68
CA GLN A 123 23.23 -9.57 -8.03
C GLN A 123 21.91 -8.90 -8.46
N PHE A 124 21.19 -8.28 -7.55
CA PHE A 124 19.92 -7.58 -7.80
C PHE A 124 20.06 -6.05 -7.86
N ASP A 125 21.32 -5.56 -7.92
CA ASP A 125 21.69 -4.14 -7.84
C ASP A 125 21.30 -3.45 -6.52
N ILE A 126 21.08 -4.24 -5.46
CA ILE A 126 20.77 -3.70 -4.15
C ILE A 126 22.07 -3.26 -3.45
N PRO A 127 22.13 -2.01 -2.94
CA PRO A 127 23.33 -1.49 -2.30
C PRO A 127 23.48 -1.98 -0.86
N HIS A 128 24.70 -2.42 -0.53
CA HIS A 128 25.18 -2.73 0.82
C HIS A 128 26.24 -1.70 1.20
N VAL A 129 25.93 -0.84 2.17
CA VAL A 129 26.73 0.32 2.57
C VAL A 129 27.50 -0.01 3.85
N PHE A 130 28.82 0.13 3.82
CA PHE A 130 29.70 -0.03 4.98
C PHE A 130 30.37 1.31 5.29
N CYS A 131 30.00 1.89 6.42
CA CYS A 131 30.41 3.22 6.85
C CYS A 131 31.08 3.21 8.23
N ALA A 132 31.67 4.33 8.62
CA ALA A 132 32.30 4.47 9.94
C ALA A 132 31.26 4.71 11.04
N VAL A 133 30.30 5.59 10.77
CA VAL A 133 29.22 6.03 11.68
C VAL A 133 27.90 6.15 10.94
N PRO A 134 26.73 6.12 11.62
CA PRO A 134 25.41 6.16 10.97
C PRO A 134 25.23 7.34 10.00
N ALA A 135 25.67 8.54 10.36
CA ALA A 135 25.56 9.72 9.49
C ALA A 135 26.27 9.54 8.14
N ASP A 136 27.42 8.85 8.09
CA ASP A 136 28.09 8.52 6.82
C ASP A 136 27.24 7.58 5.95
N CYS A 137 26.59 6.58 6.59
CA CYS A 137 25.68 5.66 5.89
C CYS A 137 24.47 6.41 5.33
N PHE A 138 23.85 7.30 6.10
CA PHE A 138 22.72 8.09 5.64
C PHE A 138 23.09 9.08 4.53
N ALA A 139 24.28 9.66 4.59
CA ALA A 139 24.78 10.49 3.49
C ALA A 139 24.89 9.68 2.18
N VAL A 140 25.44 8.48 2.26
CA VAL A 140 25.52 7.61 1.09
C VAL A 140 24.15 7.12 0.65
N GLN A 141 23.24 6.77 1.57
CA GLN A 141 21.86 6.40 1.22
C GLN A 141 21.16 7.53 0.45
N GLY A 142 21.30 8.79 0.90
CA GLY A 142 20.75 9.95 0.20
C GLY A 142 21.29 10.11 -1.23
N TYR A 143 22.60 9.90 -1.43
CA TYR A 143 23.21 9.91 -2.75
C TYR A 143 22.65 8.78 -3.64
N LEU A 144 22.54 7.56 -3.10
CA LEU A 144 22.08 6.39 -3.85
C LEU A 144 20.59 6.49 -4.20
N GLN A 145 19.75 6.93 -3.27
CA GLN A 145 18.33 7.14 -3.57
C GLN A 145 18.15 8.23 -4.64
N ALA A 146 18.92 9.31 -4.59
CA ALA A 146 18.90 10.32 -5.64
C ALA A 146 19.42 9.78 -6.98
N GLN A 147 20.48 8.96 -6.98
CA GLN A 147 20.99 8.31 -8.19
C GLN A 147 19.95 7.39 -8.84
N ASP A 148 19.21 6.66 -8.03
CA ASP A 148 18.30 5.60 -8.47
C ASP A 148 16.85 6.07 -8.68
N ARG A 149 16.41 7.14 -7.99
CA ARG A 149 15.00 7.54 -7.84
C ARG A 149 14.74 9.04 -7.86
N LEU A 150 15.63 9.86 -8.46
CA LEU A 150 15.54 11.31 -8.37
C LEU A 150 14.18 11.88 -8.79
N PHE A 151 13.61 11.38 -9.91
CA PHE A 151 12.31 11.87 -10.36
C PHE A 151 11.21 11.62 -9.33
N GLN A 152 11.16 10.41 -8.77
CA GLN A 152 10.19 10.03 -7.74
C GLN A 152 10.34 10.89 -6.48
N MET A 153 11.58 11.13 -6.04
CA MET A 153 11.89 12.00 -4.90
C MET A 153 11.45 13.45 -5.15
N ASP A 154 11.78 14.03 -6.31
CA ASP A 154 11.43 15.42 -6.66
C ASP A 154 9.92 15.58 -6.83
N LEU A 155 9.24 14.57 -7.38
CA LEU A 155 7.78 14.55 -7.48
C LEU A 155 7.13 14.58 -6.08
N PHE A 156 7.55 13.71 -5.17
CA PHE A 156 6.95 13.61 -3.84
C PHE A 156 7.17 14.87 -3.00
N ARG A 157 8.39 15.44 -2.98
CA ARG A 157 8.62 16.67 -2.21
C ARG A 157 7.83 17.85 -2.77
N ARG A 158 7.81 18.03 -4.12
CA ARG A 158 7.03 19.12 -4.73
C ARG A 158 5.55 19.00 -4.46
N THR A 159 5.04 17.78 -4.46
CA THR A 159 3.66 17.54 -4.09
C THR A 159 3.39 17.91 -2.63
N ALA A 160 4.17 17.38 -1.69
CA ALA A 160 4.02 17.66 -0.26
C ALA A 160 4.11 19.17 0.07
N GLU A 161 4.95 19.88 -0.67
CA GLU A 161 5.18 21.31 -0.47
C GLU A 161 4.25 22.23 -1.26
N GLY A 162 3.37 21.69 -2.12
CA GLY A 162 2.50 22.49 -3.00
C GLY A 162 3.30 23.28 -4.04
N ARG A 163 4.21 22.60 -4.75
CA ARG A 163 5.16 23.18 -5.72
C ARG A 163 5.22 22.43 -7.05
N LEU A 164 4.24 21.59 -7.32
CA LEU A 164 4.24 20.78 -8.54
C LEU A 164 4.09 21.62 -9.80
N ALA A 165 3.36 22.74 -9.74
CA ALA A 165 3.20 23.69 -10.85
C ALA A 165 4.53 24.34 -11.30
N GLU A 166 5.56 24.39 -10.45
CA GLU A 166 6.91 24.80 -10.86
C GLU A 166 7.50 23.87 -11.93
N LEU A 167 7.10 22.59 -11.92
CA LEU A 167 7.61 21.56 -12.81
C LEU A 167 6.73 21.35 -14.03
N VAL A 168 5.41 21.27 -13.86
CA VAL A 168 4.45 20.87 -14.92
C VAL A 168 3.55 22.00 -15.42
N GLY A 169 3.50 23.16 -14.74
CA GLY A 169 2.74 24.32 -15.17
C GLY A 169 1.35 24.44 -14.55
N ALA A 170 0.52 25.28 -15.17
CA ALA A 170 -0.74 25.76 -14.58
C ALA A 170 -1.78 24.68 -14.27
N VAL A 171 -1.69 23.51 -14.88
CA VAL A 171 -2.62 22.38 -14.68
C VAL A 171 -2.60 21.90 -13.22
N GLU A 172 -1.45 21.96 -12.55
CA GLU A 172 -1.30 21.49 -11.16
C GLU A 172 -1.41 22.61 -10.10
N ALA A 173 -1.65 23.85 -10.51
CA ALA A 173 -1.69 24.97 -9.55
C ALA A 173 -2.85 24.86 -8.52
N ALA A 174 -3.96 24.25 -8.89
CA ALA A 174 -5.06 23.99 -7.96
C ALA A 174 -4.69 22.92 -6.92
N GLN A 175 -3.93 21.92 -7.32
CA GLN A 175 -3.42 20.89 -6.43
C GLN A 175 -2.36 21.43 -5.48
N ASP A 176 -1.45 22.27 -5.97
CA ASP A 176 -0.49 22.98 -5.11
C ASP A 176 -1.22 23.78 -4.02
N GLN A 177 -2.31 24.49 -4.36
CA GLN A 177 -3.15 25.17 -3.37
C GLN A 177 -3.71 24.21 -2.34
N GLN A 178 -4.15 23.03 -2.75
CA GLN A 178 -4.69 22.02 -1.85
C GLN A 178 -3.62 21.54 -0.86
N PHE A 179 -2.41 21.20 -1.32
CA PHE A 179 -1.33 20.77 -0.42
C PHE A 179 -0.82 21.88 0.49
N LEU A 180 -0.76 23.12 0.00
CA LEU A 180 -0.48 24.28 0.86
C LEU A 180 -1.53 24.43 1.96
N THR A 181 -2.78 24.09 1.68
CA THR A 181 -3.88 24.12 2.65
C THR A 181 -3.79 22.94 3.64
N LEU A 182 -3.60 21.71 3.15
CA LEU A 182 -3.61 20.50 3.99
C LEU A 182 -2.45 20.46 5.01
N PHE A 183 -1.27 21.04 4.67
CA PHE A 183 -0.07 20.97 5.51
C PHE A 183 0.30 22.28 6.24
N ILE A 184 -0.64 23.22 6.33
CA ILE A 184 -0.50 24.39 7.19
C ILE A 184 -1.05 24.10 8.59
N THR A 185 -0.32 24.49 9.61
CA THR A 185 -0.75 24.35 11.00
C THR A 185 -1.62 25.51 11.47
N ARG A 186 -2.24 25.39 12.64
CA ARG A 186 -3.11 26.44 13.22
C ARG A 186 -2.40 27.76 13.46
N ASP A 187 -1.09 27.74 13.65
CA ASP A 187 -0.25 28.94 13.82
C ASP A 187 0.35 29.47 12.49
N LEU A 188 -0.23 29.06 11.36
CA LEU A 188 0.13 29.52 10.00
C LEU A 188 1.56 29.16 9.56
N LYS A 189 2.12 28.09 10.09
CA LYS A 189 3.43 27.57 9.69
C LYS A 189 3.26 26.29 8.85
N ARG A 190 4.26 26.03 8.05
CA ARG A 190 4.38 24.72 7.42
C ARG A 190 4.81 23.69 8.46
N ILE A 191 4.20 22.51 8.45
CA ILE A 191 4.50 21.48 9.45
C ILE A 191 5.95 20.99 9.34
N GLU A 192 6.49 20.84 8.15
CA GLU A 192 7.86 20.39 7.93
C GLU A 192 8.90 21.35 8.54
N ASP A 193 8.65 22.67 8.52
CA ASP A 193 9.53 23.65 9.15
C ASP A 193 9.56 23.46 10.68
N GLN A 194 8.42 23.16 11.28
CA GLN A 194 8.31 22.93 12.72
C GLN A 194 8.95 21.61 13.11
N LEU A 195 8.79 20.57 12.30
CA LEU A 195 9.40 19.26 12.53
C LEU A 195 10.94 19.34 12.49
N VAL A 196 11.52 20.04 11.51
CA VAL A 196 12.98 20.27 11.46
C VAL A 196 13.49 20.98 12.70
N ALA A 197 12.74 21.98 13.18
CA ALA A 197 13.14 22.73 14.39
C ALA A 197 13.04 21.90 15.69
N ALA A 198 12.30 20.82 15.67
CA ALA A 198 12.07 19.94 16.83
C ALA A 198 12.95 18.67 16.83
N LEU A 199 13.71 18.40 15.76
CA LEU A 199 14.59 17.22 15.70
C LEU A 199 15.61 17.23 16.86
N SER A 200 15.84 16.04 17.43
CA SER A 200 16.98 15.85 18.33
C SER A 200 18.30 16.08 17.58
N THR A 201 19.37 16.36 18.30
CA THR A 201 20.69 16.62 17.72
C THR A 201 21.17 15.43 16.87
N GLU A 202 20.90 14.21 17.31
CA GLU A 202 21.30 12.99 16.60
C GLU A 202 20.55 12.87 15.27
N ILE A 203 19.23 12.91 15.31
CA ILE A 203 18.40 12.80 14.11
C ILE A 203 18.64 13.98 13.14
N ALA A 204 18.83 15.20 13.65
CA ALA A 204 19.20 16.35 12.83
C ALA A 204 20.54 16.11 12.11
N THR A 205 21.51 15.47 12.75
CA THR A 205 22.79 15.10 12.12
C THR A 205 22.55 14.13 10.95
N ASP A 206 21.75 13.10 11.15
CA ASP A 206 21.51 12.05 10.17
C ASP A 206 20.70 12.58 8.97
N VAL A 207 19.67 13.39 9.21
CA VAL A 207 18.86 13.99 8.13
C VAL A 207 19.66 15.02 7.33
N ASN A 208 20.53 15.81 8.00
CA ASN A 208 21.43 16.71 7.31
C ASN A 208 22.47 15.95 6.47
N ALA A 209 23.01 14.85 6.99
CA ALA A 209 23.93 14.00 6.25
C ALA A 209 23.25 13.37 5.01
N TYR A 210 22.03 12.86 5.17
CA TYR A 210 21.22 12.36 4.06
C TYR A 210 21.00 13.46 2.99
N SER A 211 20.62 14.65 3.40
CA SER A 211 20.42 15.81 2.50
C SER A 211 21.71 16.18 1.75
N ALA A 212 22.86 16.14 2.43
CA ALA A 212 24.15 16.38 1.81
C ALA A 212 24.50 15.33 0.75
N GLY A 213 24.13 14.07 0.97
CA GLY A 213 24.27 13.01 -0.02
C GLY A 213 23.44 13.24 -1.29
N VAL A 214 22.16 13.57 -1.13
CA VAL A 214 21.29 13.94 -2.25
C VAL A 214 21.89 15.11 -3.04
N ASN A 215 22.33 16.15 -2.36
CA ASN A 215 22.94 17.32 -2.99
C ASN A 215 24.27 17.01 -3.71
N ALA A 216 25.05 16.08 -3.19
CA ALA A 216 26.26 15.61 -3.86
C ALA A 216 25.92 14.92 -5.19
N TYR A 217 24.84 14.12 -5.24
CA TYR A 217 24.36 13.58 -6.51
C TYR A 217 23.82 14.65 -7.45
N LEU A 218 23.08 15.65 -6.97
CA LEU A 218 22.61 16.78 -7.82
C LEU A 218 23.78 17.55 -8.44
N ALA A 219 24.88 17.76 -7.68
CA ALA A 219 26.09 18.37 -8.19
C ALA A 219 26.77 17.50 -9.26
N PHE A 220 26.82 16.18 -9.06
CA PHE A 220 27.30 15.23 -10.05
C PHE A 220 26.43 15.26 -11.31
N LEU A 221 25.12 15.25 -11.18
CA LEU A 221 24.17 15.30 -12.29
C LEU A 221 24.30 16.62 -13.09
N ALA A 222 24.53 17.75 -12.42
CA ALA A 222 24.77 19.03 -13.09
C ALA A 222 26.02 19.00 -14.00
N ALA A 223 27.04 18.24 -13.60
CA ALA A 223 28.22 18.01 -14.43
C ALA A 223 27.99 16.93 -15.52
N HIS A 224 26.97 16.10 -15.39
CA HIS A 224 26.65 15.00 -16.29
C HIS A 224 25.17 15.00 -16.71
N PRO A 225 24.68 16.06 -17.39
CA PRO A 225 23.24 16.25 -17.65
C PRO A 225 22.62 15.17 -18.54
N THR A 226 23.42 14.36 -19.22
CA THR A 226 22.91 13.20 -20.00
C THR A 226 22.41 12.05 -19.14
N LEU A 227 22.68 12.08 -17.82
CA LEU A 227 22.19 11.09 -16.85
C LEU A 227 20.86 11.52 -16.19
N MET A 228 20.25 12.60 -16.66
CA MET A 228 18.94 13.07 -16.18
C MET A 228 17.89 11.98 -16.36
N PRO A 229 17.03 11.68 -15.36
CA PRO A 229 15.95 10.72 -15.51
C PRO A 229 15.04 11.06 -16.72
N GLN A 230 14.62 10.01 -17.44
CA GLN A 230 13.88 10.18 -18.71
C GLN A 230 12.48 10.77 -18.50
N GLU A 231 11.91 10.63 -17.34
CA GLU A 231 10.61 11.19 -16.97
C GLU A 231 10.60 12.71 -17.14
N TYR A 232 11.68 13.38 -16.80
CA TYR A 232 11.79 14.83 -16.99
C TYR A 232 11.70 15.26 -18.45
N ALA A 233 12.16 14.40 -19.37
CA ALA A 233 12.06 14.67 -20.81
C ALA A 233 10.64 14.51 -21.36
N GLN A 234 9.74 13.87 -20.62
CA GLN A 234 8.34 13.67 -20.99
C GLN A 234 7.44 14.80 -20.49
N LEU A 235 7.94 15.64 -19.57
CA LEU A 235 7.18 16.75 -19.01
C LEU A 235 7.08 17.92 -20.00
N PRO A 236 6.07 18.79 -19.83
CA PRO A 236 5.95 19.99 -20.66
C PRO A 236 7.18 20.90 -20.57
N GLY A 237 7.82 21.18 -21.70
CA GLY A 237 9.02 22.02 -21.81
C GLY A 237 10.31 21.33 -21.32
N VAL A 238 11.42 22.02 -21.47
CA VAL A 238 12.74 21.48 -21.09
C VAL A 238 12.93 21.58 -19.59
N VAL A 239 13.37 20.48 -18.97
CA VAL A 239 13.82 20.43 -17.58
C VAL A 239 15.31 20.09 -17.57
N THR A 240 16.09 20.85 -16.85
CA THR A 240 17.54 20.69 -16.70
C THR A 240 17.91 20.41 -15.25
N PRO A 241 19.11 19.89 -14.94
CA PRO A 241 19.54 19.73 -13.56
C PRO A 241 19.44 21.01 -12.70
N GLY A 242 19.58 22.21 -13.35
CA GLY A 242 19.43 23.50 -12.67
C GLY A 242 18.00 23.84 -12.25
N ASP A 243 17.00 23.14 -12.77
CA ASP A 243 15.59 23.33 -12.40
C ASP A 243 15.20 22.46 -11.19
N ILE A 244 16.12 21.62 -10.71
CA ILE A 244 15.94 20.78 -9.52
C ILE A 244 16.58 21.50 -8.33
N PRO A 245 15.79 22.03 -7.38
CA PRO A 245 16.34 22.72 -6.21
C PRO A 245 17.19 21.79 -5.35
N PRO A 246 18.17 22.35 -4.60
CA PRO A 246 18.87 21.58 -3.58
C PRO A 246 17.91 20.94 -2.59
N TRP A 247 18.31 19.79 -2.07
CA TRP A 247 17.56 19.04 -1.07
C TRP A 247 17.84 19.59 0.34
N SER A 248 16.80 19.70 1.15
CA SER A 248 16.85 20.13 2.54
C SER A 248 16.24 19.08 3.48
N PRO A 249 16.46 19.15 4.79
CA PRO A 249 15.72 18.34 5.78
C PRO A 249 14.20 18.49 5.68
N GLN A 250 13.70 19.67 5.31
CA GLN A 250 12.28 19.92 5.09
C GLN A 250 11.70 19.01 4.01
N ASP A 251 12.40 18.83 2.88
CA ASP A 251 11.97 17.94 1.80
C ASP A 251 11.74 16.50 2.31
N THR A 252 12.66 15.98 3.11
CA THR A 252 12.56 14.65 3.72
C THR A 252 11.35 14.53 4.65
N LEU A 253 11.17 15.51 5.56
CA LEU A 253 10.07 15.48 6.52
C LEU A 253 8.72 15.77 5.87
N ALA A 254 8.67 16.58 4.81
CA ALA A 254 7.47 16.80 4.01
C ALA A 254 7.01 15.52 3.32
N ILE A 255 7.93 14.74 2.72
CA ILE A 255 7.61 13.41 2.13
C ILE A 255 7.09 12.47 3.21
N GLY A 256 7.76 12.38 4.35
CA GLY A 256 7.30 11.55 5.46
C GLY A 256 5.87 11.92 5.90
N ARG A 257 5.59 13.21 6.06
CA ARG A 257 4.27 13.71 6.47
C ARG A 257 3.20 13.49 5.38
N LEU A 258 3.56 13.62 4.10
CA LEU A 258 2.68 13.29 2.98
C LEU A 258 2.24 11.82 3.04
N GLN A 259 3.19 10.89 3.23
CA GLN A 259 2.88 9.46 3.31
C GLN A 259 2.02 9.14 4.53
N GLN A 260 2.31 9.75 5.68
CA GLN A 260 1.51 9.60 6.90
C GLN A 260 0.07 10.11 6.69
N PHE A 261 -0.11 11.24 6.00
CA PHE A 261 -1.43 11.74 5.63
C PHE A 261 -2.20 10.74 4.77
N GLN A 262 -1.59 10.29 3.69
CA GLN A 262 -2.22 9.33 2.76
C GLN A 262 -2.62 8.00 3.43
N LEU A 263 -1.88 7.59 4.46
CA LEU A 263 -2.13 6.33 5.18
C LEU A 263 -3.11 6.47 6.35
N SER A 264 -3.43 7.68 6.81
CA SER A 264 -4.21 7.86 8.04
C SER A 264 -5.39 8.84 7.94
N GLU A 265 -5.53 9.61 6.84
CA GLU A 265 -6.68 10.53 6.73
C GLU A 265 -8.00 9.77 6.58
N THR A 266 -9.10 10.32 7.09
CA THR A 266 -10.46 9.77 7.01
C THR A 266 -11.41 10.64 6.20
N ILE A 267 -10.92 11.70 5.58
CA ILE A 267 -11.68 12.79 4.94
C ILE A 267 -12.61 12.27 3.83
N GLU A 268 -12.14 11.34 2.99
CA GLU A 268 -12.96 10.78 1.92
C GLU A 268 -14.17 10.04 2.50
N LYS A 269 -13.96 9.24 3.56
CA LYS A 269 -15.02 8.48 4.24
C LYS A 269 -15.99 9.40 4.98
N GLU A 270 -15.49 10.35 5.77
CA GLU A 270 -16.32 11.30 6.49
C GLU A 270 -17.22 12.11 5.56
N THR A 271 -16.68 12.62 4.46
CA THR A 271 -17.47 13.38 3.47
C THR A 271 -18.46 12.49 2.74
N GLY A 272 -18.09 11.27 2.40
CA GLY A 272 -18.99 10.28 1.80
C GLY A 272 -20.15 9.94 2.74
N TYR A 273 -19.87 9.66 4.00
CA TYR A 273 -20.90 9.38 4.99
C TYR A 273 -21.79 10.61 5.28
N GLY A 274 -21.22 11.82 5.27
CA GLY A 274 -21.98 13.05 5.38
C GLY A 274 -22.99 13.22 4.24
N LEU A 275 -22.57 12.98 2.97
CA LEU A 275 -23.46 13.01 1.81
C LEU A 275 -24.55 11.92 1.89
N PHE A 276 -24.19 10.72 2.34
CA PHE A 276 -25.14 9.63 2.53
C PHE A 276 -26.16 9.96 3.63
N ALA A 277 -25.72 10.57 4.71
CA ALA A 277 -26.55 11.01 5.83
C ALA A 277 -27.56 12.11 5.44
N LEU A 278 -27.19 13.06 4.57
CA LEU A 278 -28.09 14.05 3.99
C LEU A 278 -29.28 13.42 3.27
N THR A 279 -29.12 12.22 2.77
CA THR A 279 -30.15 11.50 2.02
C THR A 279 -30.96 10.57 2.92
N PHE A 280 -30.28 9.60 3.56
CA PHE A 280 -30.92 8.50 4.29
C PHE A 280 -30.83 8.59 5.82
N GLY A 281 -29.98 9.46 6.34
CA GLY A 281 -29.75 9.61 7.77
C GLY A 281 -30.93 10.25 8.53
N PRO A 282 -30.81 10.39 9.86
CA PRO A 282 -31.77 11.09 10.69
C PRO A 282 -31.97 12.53 10.18
N GLY A 283 -33.21 12.87 9.80
CA GLY A 283 -33.53 14.19 9.23
C GLY A 283 -33.13 14.36 7.75
N GLY A 284 -32.61 13.34 7.10
CA GLY A 284 -32.28 13.36 5.68
C GLY A 284 -33.52 13.46 4.77
N ALA A 285 -33.28 13.88 3.51
CA ALA A 285 -34.37 14.15 2.54
C ALA A 285 -35.25 12.93 2.24
N HIS A 286 -34.68 11.74 2.32
CA HIS A 286 -35.33 10.44 2.10
C HIS A 286 -35.04 9.50 3.28
N GLN A 287 -35.23 9.98 4.52
CA GLN A 287 -34.84 9.26 5.72
C GLN A 287 -35.22 7.77 5.68
N ASP A 288 -34.21 6.91 5.71
CA ASP A 288 -34.32 5.45 5.81
C ASP A 288 -33.23 4.91 6.73
N LEU A 289 -33.57 4.75 8.01
CA LEU A 289 -32.60 4.34 9.03
C LEU A 289 -32.09 2.90 8.86
N ALA A 290 -32.79 2.04 8.11
CA ALA A 290 -32.33 0.71 7.79
C ALA A 290 -31.20 0.76 6.75
N ARG A 291 -31.36 1.53 5.65
CA ARG A 291 -30.33 1.80 4.67
C ARG A 291 -29.15 2.52 5.32
N PHE A 292 -29.41 3.59 6.04
CA PHE A 292 -28.38 4.33 6.76
C PHE A 292 -27.55 3.42 7.67
N GLY A 293 -28.20 2.64 8.54
CA GLY A 293 -27.51 1.75 9.46
C GLY A 293 -26.79 0.59 8.79
N ALA A 294 -27.29 0.07 7.66
CA ALA A 294 -26.63 -1.01 6.94
C ALA A 294 -25.31 -0.54 6.30
N TYR A 295 -25.24 0.68 5.79
CA TYR A 295 -24.08 1.20 5.08
C TYR A 295 -23.04 1.86 5.99
N VAL A 296 -23.47 2.70 6.95
CA VAL A 296 -22.54 3.53 7.73
C VAL A 296 -22.19 2.99 9.11
N LEU A 297 -22.95 2.00 9.65
CA LEU A 297 -22.67 1.48 10.97
C LEU A 297 -21.73 0.29 10.93
N PRO A 298 -20.76 0.23 11.87
CA PRO A 298 -19.76 -0.82 11.89
C PRO A 298 -20.37 -2.21 12.15
N ALA A 299 -19.81 -3.21 11.48
CA ALA A 299 -20.12 -4.62 11.71
C ALA A 299 -18.98 -5.50 11.16
N GLN A 300 -18.75 -6.66 11.77
CA GLN A 300 -17.73 -7.61 11.33
C GLN A 300 -18.33 -8.83 10.63
N PRO A 301 -17.98 -9.11 9.38
CA PRO A 301 -18.45 -10.30 8.67
C PRO A 301 -17.97 -11.62 9.29
N VAL A 302 -16.77 -11.67 9.82
CA VAL A 302 -16.12 -12.92 10.27
C VAL A 302 -15.49 -12.86 11.66
N ASN A 303 -15.82 -11.93 12.52
CA ASN A 303 -15.36 -11.85 13.92
C ASN A 303 -13.84 -12.05 14.07
N GLY A 304 -13.05 -11.40 13.23
CA GLY A 304 -11.61 -11.50 13.23
C GLY A 304 -10.94 -10.28 13.88
N PHE A 305 -10.13 -10.48 14.92
CA PHE A 305 -9.36 -9.43 15.54
C PHE A 305 -8.01 -9.93 16.06
N THR A 306 -7.00 -9.08 16.03
CA THR A 306 -5.60 -9.41 16.33
C THR A 306 -5.42 -9.90 17.76
N LEU A 307 -6.04 -9.22 18.73
CA LEU A 307 -5.92 -9.49 20.15
C LEU A 307 -7.16 -10.18 20.70
N SER A 308 -7.00 -11.35 21.31
CA SER A 308 -8.03 -12.01 22.13
C SER A 308 -7.89 -11.61 23.60
N ALA A 309 -8.88 -11.98 24.44
CA ALA A 309 -8.89 -11.66 25.87
C ALA A 309 -7.62 -12.03 26.63
N THR A 310 -6.91 -13.05 26.16
CA THR A 310 -5.70 -13.57 26.79
C THR A 310 -4.42 -12.97 26.24
N ASP A 311 -4.51 -12.18 25.18
CA ASP A 311 -3.34 -11.62 24.46
C ASP A 311 -2.99 -10.20 24.90
N PHE A 312 -3.84 -9.58 25.75
CA PHE A 312 -3.63 -8.21 26.19
C PHE A 312 -2.60 -8.10 27.28
N SER A 313 -1.66 -7.20 27.09
CA SER A 313 -0.80 -6.70 28.18
C SER A 313 -1.46 -5.58 28.99
N ASN A 314 -2.61 -5.08 28.54
CA ASN A 314 -3.28 -3.91 29.10
C ASN A 314 -4.82 -4.03 28.99
N PRO A 315 -5.49 -4.84 29.83
CA PRO A 315 -6.91 -5.09 29.72
C PRO A 315 -7.74 -3.97 30.36
N SER A 316 -8.47 -3.23 29.56
CA SER A 316 -9.58 -2.40 30.03
C SER A 316 -10.64 -2.29 28.94
N SER A 317 -11.84 -2.82 29.18
CA SER A 317 -12.90 -3.03 28.16
C SER A 317 -14.15 -2.17 28.35
N PRO A 318 -14.83 -1.68 27.30
CA PRO A 318 -16.10 -0.95 27.39
C PRO A 318 -17.34 -1.89 27.37
N PRO A 319 -18.54 -1.41 27.78
CA PRO A 319 -19.76 -2.20 27.82
C PRO A 319 -20.46 -2.33 26.45
N ALA A 320 -21.01 -3.50 26.15
CA ALA A 320 -21.84 -3.74 24.97
C ALA A 320 -23.22 -3.03 25.08
N GLY A 321 -23.61 -2.31 24.03
CA GLY A 321 -24.92 -1.66 23.96
C GLY A 321 -25.39 -1.38 22.54
N ALA A 322 -26.72 -1.31 22.35
CA ALA A 322 -27.31 -0.96 21.07
C ALA A 322 -27.08 0.51 20.72
N LEU A 323 -26.83 0.81 19.45
CA LEU A 323 -26.70 2.16 18.91
C LEU A 323 -28.05 2.89 19.09
N VAL A 324 -28.11 3.88 19.96
CA VAL A 324 -29.23 4.84 20.05
C VAL A 324 -28.84 6.04 19.20
N GLY A 325 -29.67 6.43 18.26
CA GLY A 325 -29.43 7.35 17.15
C GLY A 325 -28.35 8.42 17.35
N PRO A 326 -27.35 8.47 16.49
CA PRO A 326 -26.27 9.45 16.58
C PRO A 326 -26.81 10.86 16.36
N ARG A 327 -26.24 11.85 17.04
CA ARG A 327 -26.46 13.25 16.73
C ARG A 327 -25.60 13.62 15.55
N LEU A 328 -26.20 13.82 14.40
CA LEU A 328 -25.54 14.34 13.22
C LEU A 328 -25.69 15.86 13.16
N PRO A 329 -24.70 16.59 12.62
CA PRO A 329 -24.87 18.01 12.27
C PRO A 329 -25.99 18.20 11.27
N ASP A 330 -26.58 19.40 11.25
CA ASP A 330 -27.41 19.80 10.13
C ASP A 330 -26.54 20.14 8.93
N PHE A 331 -26.42 19.18 8.02
CA PHE A 331 -25.63 19.35 6.78
C PHE A 331 -26.37 20.14 5.69
N THR A 332 -27.58 20.66 5.96
CA THR A 332 -28.32 21.49 5.02
C THR A 332 -27.48 22.72 4.64
N GLY A 333 -27.21 22.88 3.33
CA GLY A 333 -26.33 23.96 2.83
C GLY A 333 -24.83 23.61 2.77
N THR A 334 -24.40 22.42 3.21
CA THR A 334 -22.99 21.99 3.12
C THR A 334 -22.73 20.89 2.10
N ALA A 335 -23.74 20.36 1.44
CA ALA A 335 -23.62 19.29 0.44
C ALA A 335 -22.58 19.62 -0.64
N SER A 336 -22.56 20.86 -1.14
CA SER A 336 -21.61 21.33 -2.14
C SER A 336 -20.17 21.31 -1.61
N ALA A 337 -19.96 21.76 -0.37
CA ALA A 337 -18.66 21.77 0.29
C ALA A 337 -18.14 20.34 0.53
N LEU A 338 -18.97 19.46 1.06
CA LEU A 338 -18.63 18.06 1.29
C LEU A 338 -18.32 17.33 -0.03
N GLY A 339 -19.15 17.54 -1.06
CA GLY A 339 -18.95 16.94 -2.37
C GLY A 339 -17.66 17.41 -3.05
N ALA A 340 -17.31 18.68 -2.93
CA ALA A 340 -16.07 19.22 -3.46
C ALA A 340 -14.84 18.58 -2.79
N ILE A 341 -14.84 18.43 -1.47
CA ILE A 341 -13.75 17.77 -0.74
C ILE A 341 -13.70 16.29 -1.10
N HIS A 342 -14.84 15.61 -1.11
CA HIS A 342 -14.92 14.18 -1.47
C HIS A 342 -14.30 13.92 -2.86
N GLN A 343 -14.65 14.74 -3.84
CA GLN A 343 -14.08 14.62 -5.18
C GLN A 343 -12.58 14.95 -5.20
N GLN A 344 -12.15 16.00 -4.51
CA GLN A 344 -10.73 16.38 -4.42
C GLN A 344 -9.88 15.26 -3.81
N MET A 345 -10.37 14.60 -2.76
CA MET A 345 -9.66 13.48 -2.15
C MET A 345 -9.56 12.28 -3.10
N ARG A 346 -10.60 11.99 -3.87
CA ARG A 346 -10.57 10.94 -4.90
C ARG A 346 -9.58 11.27 -6.02
N GLU A 347 -9.49 12.51 -6.47
CA GLU A 347 -8.52 12.96 -7.47
C GLU A 347 -7.09 12.84 -6.93
N LEU A 348 -6.87 13.22 -5.68
CA LEU A 348 -5.60 13.07 -4.99
C LEU A 348 -5.17 11.59 -4.92
N ASN A 349 -6.08 10.72 -4.54
CA ASN A 349 -5.86 9.29 -4.50
C ASN A 349 -5.55 8.71 -5.89
N THR A 350 -6.07 9.30 -6.96
CA THR A 350 -5.77 8.89 -8.34
C THR A 350 -4.35 9.30 -8.76
N LEU A 351 -3.86 10.44 -8.33
CA LEU A 351 -2.52 10.93 -8.68
C LEU A 351 -1.42 10.05 -8.07
N PHE A 352 -1.60 9.59 -6.83
CA PHE A 352 -0.63 8.74 -6.15
C PHE A 352 -0.85 7.25 -6.37
N GLY A 353 -1.88 6.90 -7.18
CA GLY A 353 -2.48 5.59 -7.18
C GLY A 353 -3.30 5.40 -5.88
N SER A 354 -4.54 4.95 -5.96
CA SER A 354 -5.39 4.89 -4.77
C SER A 354 -4.77 3.98 -3.71
N ILE A 355 -4.16 4.59 -2.70
CA ILE A 355 -3.63 3.88 -1.53
C ILE A 355 -4.80 3.25 -0.76
N ARG A 356 -6.03 3.79 -0.89
CA ARG A 356 -7.19 3.40 -0.10
C ARG A 356 -8.27 2.59 -0.79
N GLN A 357 -8.53 2.75 -2.07
CA GLN A 357 -9.58 1.95 -2.72
C GLN A 357 -9.14 0.49 -2.89
N GLY A 358 -9.37 -0.31 -1.86
CA GLY A 358 -9.09 -1.73 -1.86
C GLY A 358 -7.58 -2.07 -1.73
N SER A 359 -6.73 -1.09 -1.42
CA SER A 359 -5.39 -1.33 -0.93
C SER A 359 -5.47 -1.72 0.55
N GLY A 360 -4.42 -2.24 1.06
CA GLY A 360 -4.34 -2.64 2.45
C GLY A 360 -2.93 -3.14 2.68
N SER A 361 -2.72 -3.87 3.74
CA SER A 361 -1.42 -4.50 3.99
C SER A 361 -1.63 -5.74 4.85
N ASN A 362 -0.68 -6.66 4.84
CA ASN A 362 -0.67 -7.75 5.79
C ASN A 362 0.63 -7.73 6.57
N ASN A 363 0.57 -8.08 7.84
CA ASN A 363 1.75 -8.48 8.58
C ASN A 363 1.42 -9.55 9.64
N TRP A 364 2.41 -10.33 9.99
CA TRP A 364 2.31 -11.28 11.10
C TRP A 364 3.69 -11.63 11.65
N VAL A 365 3.70 -12.06 12.90
CA VAL A 365 4.87 -12.58 13.60
C VAL A 365 4.56 -13.92 14.24
N VAL A 366 5.57 -14.78 14.32
CA VAL A 366 5.52 -16.07 14.99
C VAL A 366 6.69 -16.15 15.97
N ASP A 367 6.43 -16.53 17.21
CA ASP A 367 7.47 -16.66 18.23
C ASP A 367 8.43 -17.83 17.97
N GLY A 368 9.57 -17.83 18.65
CA GLY A 368 10.59 -18.87 18.48
C GLY A 368 10.12 -20.26 18.89
N ALA A 369 9.19 -20.37 19.84
CA ALA A 369 8.68 -21.67 20.32
C ALA A 369 7.78 -22.34 19.26
N HIS A 370 7.00 -21.56 18.52
CA HIS A 370 6.10 -22.02 17.47
C HIS A 370 6.70 -21.98 16.06
N SER A 371 7.93 -21.50 15.92
CA SER A 371 8.69 -21.49 14.66
C SER A 371 9.47 -22.79 14.46
N ALA A 372 9.47 -23.32 13.24
CA ALA A 372 10.27 -24.50 12.87
C ALA A 372 11.78 -24.17 12.83
N THR A 373 12.15 -22.91 12.70
CA THR A 373 13.54 -22.47 12.75
C THR A 373 14.08 -22.40 14.19
N GLY A 374 13.19 -22.35 15.18
CA GLY A 374 13.51 -22.13 16.58
C GLY A 374 13.72 -20.64 16.94
N PHE A 375 13.67 -19.74 15.97
CA PHE A 375 13.78 -18.29 16.11
C PHE A 375 12.46 -17.62 15.74
N ALA A 376 12.19 -16.43 16.30
CA ALA A 376 11.02 -15.67 15.89
C ALA A 376 11.10 -15.26 14.42
N MET A 377 9.95 -15.13 13.79
CA MET A 377 9.84 -14.74 12.39
C MET A 377 8.85 -13.58 12.22
N VAL A 378 9.17 -12.64 11.34
CA VAL A 378 8.28 -11.55 10.93
C VAL A 378 8.03 -11.62 9.44
N ALA A 379 6.79 -11.38 9.01
CA ALA A 379 6.39 -11.19 7.62
C ALA A 379 5.66 -9.86 7.48
N ASN A 380 5.93 -9.14 6.41
CA ASN A 380 5.24 -7.91 6.04
C ASN A 380 4.99 -7.85 4.54
N ASP A 381 3.86 -7.28 4.18
CA ASP A 381 3.28 -7.31 2.84
C ASP A 381 2.43 -6.04 2.61
N PRO A 382 3.06 -4.84 2.48
CA PRO A 382 2.36 -3.59 2.23
C PRO A 382 1.73 -3.56 0.83
N HIS A 383 0.41 -3.38 0.76
CA HIS A 383 -0.32 -3.27 -0.51
C HIS A 383 -0.53 -1.80 -0.85
N LEU A 384 0.29 -1.31 -1.75
CA LEU A 384 0.30 0.06 -2.21
C LEU A 384 0.20 0.08 -3.75
N PRO A 385 0.06 1.25 -4.38
CA PRO A 385 0.07 1.35 -5.83
C PRO A 385 1.32 0.73 -6.44
N LEU A 386 1.15 -0.06 -7.50
CA LEU A 386 2.24 -0.75 -8.16
C LEU A 386 2.84 0.15 -9.23
N GLN A 387 3.98 0.72 -8.92
CA GLN A 387 4.74 1.63 -9.77
C GLN A 387 5.99 0.97 -10.36
N TYR A 388 6.54 1.58 -11.38
CA TYR A 388 7.81 1.20 -12.01
C TYR A 388 8.67 2.45 -12.20
N PRO A 389 9.74 2.63 -11.41
CA PRO A 389 10.23 1.75 -10.35
C PRO A 389 9.26 1.64 -9.16
N PRO A 390 9.38 0.59 -8.31
CA PRO A 390 8.49 0.41 -7.16
C PRO A 390 8.65 1.51 -6.10
N LEU A 391 7.65 1.62 -5.23
CA LEU A 391 7.63 2.67 -4.19
C LEU A 391 8.77 2.50 -3.17
N PHE A 392 9.19 1.27 -2.85
CA PHE A 392 10.29 1.03 -1.93
C PHE A 392 11.64 0.98 -2.66
N HIS A 393 12.66 1.58 -2.05
CA HIS A 393 14.07 1.42 -2.39
C HIS A 393 14.73 0.59 -1.29
N LEU A 394 15.40 -0.50 -1.67
CA LEU A 394 16.03 -1.43 -0.74
C LEU A 394 17.48 -1.02 -0.46
N SER A 395 17.93 -1.19 0.77
CA SER A 395 19.32 -1.03 1.12
C SER A 395 19.69 -1.84 2.37
N ALA A 396 20.93 -2.27 2.46
CA ALA A 396 21.53 -2.77 3.68
C ALA A 396 22.63 -1.81 4.12
N MET A 397 22.64 -1.41 5.40
CA MET A 397 23.61 -0.46 5.94
C MET A 397 24.21 -0.98 7.25
N THR A 398 25.52 -0.90 7.36
CA THR A 398 26.25 -1.35 8.54
C THR A 398 27.31 -0.32 8.91
N SER A 399 27.29 0.20 10.15
CA SER A 399 28.31 1.10 10.67
C SER A 399 29.34 0.36 11.52
N ALA A 400 30.60 0.79 11.43
CA ALA A 400 31.70 0.15 12.14
C ALA A 400 31.67 0.39 13.66
N ASP A 401 30.96 1.42 14.13
CA ASP A 401 30.74 1.70 15.54
C ASP A 401 29.65 0.79 16.17
N GLY A 402 28.99 -0.05 15.35
CA GLY A 402 27.97 -1.01 15.77
C GLY A 402 26.58 -0.44 16.05
N LYS A 403 26.36 0.86 15.84
CA LYS A 403 25.07 1.50 16.10
C LYS A 403 24.04 1.24 15.00
N LEU A 404 24.49 1.10 13.77
CA LEU A 404 23.61 0.85 12.62
C LEU A 404 23.92 -0.51 12.00
N ASN A 405 22.93 -1.38 11.95
CA ASN A 405 22.95 -2.60 11.13
C ASN A 405 21.51 -2.90 10.71
N VAL A 406 21.14 -2.43 9.53
CA VAL A 406 19.75 -2.52 9.03
C VAL A 406 19.72 -3.09 7.62
N THR A 407 18.70 -3.89 7.34
CA THR A 407 18.39 -4.44 6.02
C THR A 407 16.89 -4.28 5.80
N GLY A 408 16.51 -3.55 4.76
CA GLY A 408 15.09 -3.29 4.50
C GLY A 408 14.83 -2.31 3.38
N GLY A 409 13.59 -1.83 3.33
CA GLY A 409 13.11 -0.87 2.32
C GLY A 409 12.65 0.43 2.94
N SER A 410 12.95 1.54 2.27
CA SER A 410 12.47 2.88 2.60
C SER A 410 11.80 3.55 1.40
N PHE A 411 10.99 4.57 1.64
CA PHE A 411 10.52 5.43 0.56
C PHE A 411 11.66 6.33 0.06
N PRO A 412 11.81 6.52 -1.26
CA PRO A 412 12.76 7.48 -1.80
C PRO A 412 12.52 8.88 -1.23
N GLY A 413 13.54 9.47 -0.63
CA GLY A 413 13.47 10.74 0.08
C GLY A 413 13.43 10.61 1.61
N VAL A 414 13.32 9.37 2.16
CA VAL A 414 13.27 9.11 3.61
C VAL A 414 14.45 8.22 4.01
N PRO A 415 15.28 8.62 5.00
CA PRO A 415 16.40 7.82 5.47
C PRO A 415 15.97 6.60 6.30
N GLY A 416 16.85 5.61 6.43
CA GLY A 416 16.65 4.40 7.21
C GLY A 416 15.93 3.30 6.46
N ALA A 417 15.11 2.52 7.16
CA ALA A 417 14.22 1.50 6.62
C ALA A 417 12.86 1.55 7.31
N LEU A 418 11.78 1.60 6.55
CA LEU A 418 10.40 1.61 7.05
C LEU A 418 9.89 0.19 7.29
N VAL A 419 10.37 -0.79 6.52
CA VAL A 419 10.09 -2.22 6.66
C VAL A 419 11.41 -2.99 6.61
N GLY A 420 11.62 -3.95 7.50
CA GLY A 420 12.86 -4.71 7.50
C GLY A 420 13.27 -5.25 8.87
N ARG A 421 14.57 -5.33 9.09
CA ARG A 421 15.16 -5.72 10.36
C ARG A 421 16.39 -4.88 10.69
N GLY A 422 16.58 -4.62 11.98
CA GLY A 422 17.84 -4.19 12.57
C GLY A 422 18.73 -5.37 12.93
N ALA A 423 19.71 -5.12 13.80
CA ALA A 423 20.58 -6.17 14.33
C ALA A 423 19.80 -7.23 15.13
N HIS A 424 18.90 -6.79 16.00
CA HIS A 424 18.21 -7.62 16.99
C HIS A 424 16.70 -7.70 16.78
N VAL A 425 16.06 -6.68 16.24
CA VAL A 425 14.60 -6.59 16.05
C VAL A 425 14.24 -6.51 14.58
N GLY A 426 13.25 -7.29 14.18
CA GLY A 426 12.57 -7.19 12.88
C GLY A 426 11.15 -6.66 13.07
N TRP A 427 10.66 -5.89 12.10
CA TRP A 427 9.32 -5.31 12.18
C TRP A 427 8.58 -5.36 10.84
N GLY A 428 7.26 -5.32 10.95
CA GLY A 428 6.35 -5.15 9.83
C GLY A 428 5.30 -4.12 10.16
N VAL A 429 4.86 -3.37 9.14
CA VAL A 429 3.97 -2.21 9.29
C VAL A 429 2.73 -2.38 8.43
N THR A 430 1.54 -2.10 9.00
CA THR A 430 0.28 -1.98 8.25
C THR A 430 -0.56 -0.83 8.81
N VAL A 431 -1.47 -0.27 8.01
CA VAL A 431 -2.39 0.75 8.52
C VAL A 431 -3.35 0.13 9.54
N VAL A 432 -3.55 0.81 10.69
CA VAL A 432 -4.51 0.39 11.72
C VAL A 432 -5.88 1.06 11.56
N GLY A 433 -5.95 2.17 10.84
CA GLY A 433 -7.21 2.86 10.55
C GLY A 433 -7.82 3.58 11.76
N TYR A 434 -7.03 4.02 12.74
CA TYR A 434 -7.53 4.88 13.80
C TYR A 434 -8.01 6.21 13.25
N ASP A 435 -9.08 6.72 13.84
CA ASP A 435 -9.66 8.01 13.50
C ASP A 435 -8.83 9.15 14.11
N VAL A 436 -8.02 9.77 13.25
CA VAL A 436 -7.04 10.82 13.61
C VAL A 436 -7.28 12.14 12.88
N THR A 437 -8.41 12.22 12.16
CA THR A 437 -8.85 13.41 11.41
C THR A 437 -10.31 13.70 11.73
N ASP A 438 -10.65 14.96 11.92
CA ASP A 438 -12.04 15.41 12.02
C ASP A 438 -12.28 16.61 11.10
N LEU A 439 -13.39 16.59 10.39
CA LEU A 439 -13.90 17.71 9.63
C LEU A 439 -14.93 18.48 10.45
N TYR A 440 -14.81 19.81 10.49
CA TYR A 440 -15.75 20.68 11.22
C TYR A 440 -16.54 21.55 10.25
N GLN A 441 -17.86 21.49 10.36
CA GLN A 441 -18.77 22.40 9.68
C GLN A 441 -18.79 23.73 10.42
N GLU A 442 -18.17 24.73 9.86
CA GLU A 442 -18.07 26.08 10.39
C GLU A 442 -19.27 26.93 9.95
N GLN A 443 -19.85 27.68 10.86
CA GLN A 443 -20.78 28.75 10.54
C GLN A 443 -20.02 30.05 10.33
N LEU A 444 -20.00 30.54 9.09
CA LEU A 444 -19.33 31.79 8.74
C LEU A 444 -20.14 33.00 9.18
N THR A 445 -19.47 34.06 9.57
CA THR A 445 -20.05 35.36 9.88
C THR A 445 -19.25 36.50 9.28
N ALA A 446 -19.85 37.71 9.22
CA ALA A 446 -19.24 38.88 8.63
C ALA A 446 -18.79 38.72 7.16
N CYS A 447 -19.68 38.14 6.34
CA CYS A 447 -19.41 37.85 4.92
C CYS A 447 -19.60 39.06 4.00
N THR A 448 -18.99 40.19 4.31
CA THR A 448 -19.10 41.44 3.52
C THR A 448 -17.74 42.01 3.11
N GLY A 449 -16.66 41.28 3.39
CA GLY A 449 -15.28 41.77 3.19
C GLY A 449 -14.68 41.51 1.80
N THR A 450 -13.77 42.36 1.38
CA THR A 450 -12.82 42.14 0.29
C THR A 450 -11.40 42.28 0.86
N PRO A 451 -10.44 41.39 0.55
CA PRO A 451 -10.49 40.32 -0.46
C PRO A 451 -11.19 39.04 0.00
N LEU A 452 -11.52 38.87 1.27
CA LEU A 452 -12.19 37.72 1.83
C LEU A 452 -13.67 38.04 2.08
N PRO A 453 -14.61 37.25 1.49
CA PRO A 453 -16.04 37.53 1.64
C PRO A 453 -16.54 37.33 3.07
N CYS A 454 -15.88 36.43 3.86
CA CYS A 454 -16.17 36.19 5.28
C CYS A 454 -14.83 36.17 6.04
N ASN A 455 -14.83 36.68 7.27
CA ASN A 455 -13.60 36.84 8.05
C ASN A 455 -13.66 36.24 9.47
N ALA A 456 -14.76 35.57 9.83
CA ALA A 456 -14.92 34.96 11.14
C ALA A 456 -15.86 33.75 11.07
N VAL A 457 -15.71 32.85 12.03
CA VAL A 457 -16.63 31.72 12.33
C VAL A 457 -17.29 31.94 13.66
N VAL A 458 -18.46 31.31 13.89
CA VAL A 458 -19.14 31.33 15.18
C VAL A 458 -18.64 30.15 16.02
N PHE A 459 -18.07 30.45 17.19
CA PHE A 459 -17.59 29.45 18.14
C PHE A 459 -18.08 29.81 19.57
N ASN A 460 -18.72 28.87 20.25
CA ASN A 460 -19.35 29.11 21.56
C ASN A 460 -20.27 30.36 21.58
N GLY A 461 -20.99 30.57 20.47
CA GLY A 461 -21.90 31.69 20.31
C GLY A 461 -21.25 33.06 20.06
N ALA A 462 -19.93 33.13 19.90
CA ALA A 462 -19.16 34.34 19.62
C ALA A 462 -18.38 34.26 18.30
N PRO A 463 -18.18 35.40 17.59
CA PRO A 463 -17.35 35.38 16.38
C PRO A 463 -15.86 35.24 16.72
N VAL A 464 -15.20 34.29 16.05
CA VAL A 464 -13.75 34.12 16.08
C VAL A 464 -13.19 34.43 14.71
N ALA A 465 -12.25 35.38 14.65
CA ALA A 465 -11.65 35.83 13.40
C ALA A 465 -10.82 34.71 12.76
N LEU A 466 -10.99 34.52 11.45
CA LEU A 466 -10.11 33.68 10.64
C LEU A 466 -8.72 34.28 10.55
N THR A 467 -7.73 33.42 10.51
CA THR A 467 -6.35 33.80 10.18
C THR A 467 -6.04 33.41 8.73
N ALA A 468 -5.07 34.08 8.11
CA ALA A 468 -4.75 33.87 6.70
C ALA A 468 -3.25 33.87 6.44
N LYS A 469 -2.83 33.00 5.54
CA LYS A 469 -1.47 32.96 4.99
C LYS A 469 -1.52 33.04 3.48
N THR A 470 -0.76 33.96 2.89
CA THR A 470 -0.61 34.04 1.43
C THR A 470 0.72 33.46 0.99
N TYR A 471 0.67 32.51 0.08
CA TYR A 471 1.82 31.88 -0.58
C TYR A 471 2.02 32.45 -1.97
N GLN A 472 3.27 32.40 -2.44
CA GLN A 472 3.68 32.75 -3.79
C GLN A 472 3.97 31.48 -4.56
N VAL A 473 3.00 30.96 -5.30
CA VAL A 473 3.13 29.72 -6.08
C VAL A 473 3.73 30.05 -7.45
N LYS A 474 4.93 29.58 -7.69
CA LYS A 474 5.56 29.66 -9.02
C LYS A 474 4.90 28.65 -9.96
N VAL A 475 4.60 29.11 -11.17
CA VAL A 475 3.97 28.31 -12.22
C VAL A 475 4.85 28.34 -13.46
N LYS A 476 5.28 27.15 -13.92
CA LYS A 476 6.11 27.04 -15.14
C LYS A 476 5.40 27.70 -16.32
N GLY A 477 6.13 28.57 -17.02
CA GLY A 477 5.61 29.32 -18.15
C GLY A 477 4.93 30.65 -17.80
N GLU A 478 4.75 30.98 -16.52
CA GLU A 478 4.23 32.27 -16.07
C GLU A 478 5.35 33.21 -15.61
N ALA A 479 5.22 34.51 -15.95
CA ALA A 479 6.24 35.52 -15.64
C ALA A 479 6.26 35.90 -14.15
N SER A 480 5.14 35.69 -13.43
CA SER A 480 5.00 36.09 -12.01
C SER A 480 4.32 35.00 -11.23
N PRO A 481 4.70 34.78 -9.96
CA PRO A 481 4.02 33.80 -9.10
C PRO A 481 2.55 34.18 -8.90
N ARG A 482 1.71 33.17 -8.68
CA ARG A 482 0.30 33.33 -8.28
C ARG A 482 0.21 33.50 -6.77
N ASN A 483 -0.68 34.39 -6.32
CA ASN A 483 -1.02 34.48 -4.90
C ASN A 483 -2.06 33.44 -4.54
N VAL A 484 -1.74 32.54 -3.60
CA VAL A 484 -2.66 31.57 -3.02
C VAL A 484 -2.84 31.89 -1.55
N THR A 485 -4.05 32.24 -1.14
CA THR A 485 -4.37 32.53 0.26
C THR A 485 -5.09 31.37 0.90
N VAL A 486 -4.48 30.82 1.94
CA VAL A 486 -5.06 29.79 2.78
C VAL A 486 -5.68 30.42 4.02
N LEU A 487 -6.91 30.02 4.34
CA LEU A 487 -7.65 30.45 5.53
C LEU A 487 -7.57 29.38 6.61
N VAL A 488 -7.44 29.80 7.85
CA VAL A 488 -7.33 28.90 9.00
C VAL A 488 -8.28 29.33 10.10
N VAL A 489 -9.05 28.40 10.61
CA VAL A 489 -9.80 28.51 11.86
C VAL A 489 -8.83 28.28 13.02
N PRO A 490 -8.59 29.25 13.91
CA PRO A 490 -7.52 29.15 14.91
C PRO A 490 -7.61 27.95 15.87
N HIS A 491 -8.80 27.41 16.09
CA HIS A 491 -9.03 26.27 16.99
C HIS A 491 -9.17 24.93 16.27
N HIS A 492 -9.58 24.91 14.99
CA HIS A 492 -9.71 23.67 14.24
C HIS A 492 -8.59 23.41 13.24
N GLY A 493 -8.19 24.43 12.44
CA GLY A 493 -7.18 24.25 11.41
C GLY A 493 -7.57 24.85 10.06
N PRO A 494 -6.94 24.42 8.95
CA PRO A 494 -7.20 24.99 7.64
C PRO A 494 -8.63 24.75 7.15
N ILE A 495 -9.18 25.75 6.46
CA ILE A 495 -10.43 25.62 5.71
C ILE A 495 -10.13 24.90 4.41
N VAL A 496 -10.68 23.69 4.28
CA VAL A 496 -10.51 22.83 3.10
C VAL A 496 -11.64 23.01 2.08
N SER A 497 -12.77 23.57 2.48
CA SER A 497 -13.84 24.01 1.57
C SER A 497 -14.53 25.25 2.12
N PHE A 498 -14.89 26.17 1.24
CA PHE A 498 -15.38 27.50 1.61
C PHE A 498 -16.59 27.86 0.75
N ASP A 499 -17.77 27.97 1.37
CA ASP A 499 -19.04 28.32 0.71
C ASP A 499 -19.66 29.58 1.35
N PRO A 500 -19.23 30.78 0.94
CA PRO A 500 -19.75 32.03 1.49
C PRO A 500 -21.21 32.28 1.09
N ALA A 501 -21.73 31.67 0.04
CA ALA A 501 -23.13 31.85 -0.39
C ALA A 501 -24.11 31.23 0.60
N HIS A 502 -23.72 30.11 1.23
CA HIS A 502 -24.49 29.46 2.29
C HIS A 502 -23.97 29.80 3.69
N GLN A 503 -23.00 30.70 3.79
CA GLN A 503 -22.33 31.08 5.05
C GLN A 503 -21.75 29.88 5.81
N THR A 504 -21.18 28.91 5.08
CA THR A 504 -20.56 27.70 5.64
C THR A 504 -19.15 27.52 5.13
N ALA A 505 -18.33 26.83 5.91
CA ALA A 505 -17.04 26.30 5.51
C ALA A 505 -16.81 24.95 6.17
N ILE A 506 -15.87 24.17 5.63
CA ILE A 506 -15.37 22.97 6.29
C ILE A 506 -13.91 23.22 6.64
N SER A 507 -13.57 23.11 7.92
CA SER A 507 -12.20 23.11 8.40
C SER A 507 -11.77 21.69 8.72
N MET A 508 -10.46 21.43 8.73
CA MET A 508 -9.86 20.14 8.99
C MET A 508 -8.95 20.20 10.22
N ARG A 509 -9.14 19.26 11.13
CA ARG A 509 -8.23 19.02 12.22
C ARG A 509 -7.65 17.61 12.09
N TRP A 510 -6.34 17.52 11.94
CA TRP A 510 -5.61 16.28 11.75
C TRP A 510 -4.43 16.22 12.73
N THR A 511 -4.22 15.07 13.38
CA THR A 511 -3.11 14.92 14.33
C THR A 511 -1.74 15.18 13.70
N GLY A 512 -1.61 14.99 12.38
CA GLY A 512 -0.41 15.33 11.62
C GLY A 512 -0.07 16.82 11.54
N HIS A 513 -0.92 17.73 12.04
CA HIS A 513 -0.58 19.14 12.25
C HIS A 513 0.22 19.38 13.54
N GLU A 514 0.38 18.35 14.37
CA GLU A 514 1.17 18.45 15.60
C GLU A 514 2.65 18.11 15.35
N VAL A 515 3.52 18.70 16.14
CA VAL A 515 4.97 18.48 16.07
C VAL A 515 5.31 17.19 16.82
N THR A 516 5.79 16.19 16.08
CA THR A 516 6.03 14.83 16.58
C THR A 516 7.42 14.34 16.16
N ALA A 517 7.89 13.27 16.79
CA ALA A 517 9.24 12.71 16.60
C ALA A 517 9.23 11.39 15.80
N ASP A 518 8.35 11.27 14.79
CA ASP A 518 8.09 10.01 14.08
C ASP A 518 9.34 9.36 13.48
N LEU A 519 10.26 10.17 12.94
CA LEU A 519 11.51 9.66 12.40
C LEU A 519 12.39 9.03 13.49
N GLU A 520 12.39 9.60 14.72
CA GLU A 520 13.07 8.98 15.87
C GLU A 520 12.48 7.62 16.21
N GLY A 521 11.17 7.44 16.04
CA GLY A 521 10.50 6.15 16.21
C GLY A 521 11.05 5.08 15.28
N PHE A 522 11.13 5.36 13.98
CA PHE A 522 11.67 4.41 13.00
C PHE A 522 13.18 4.17 13.15
N LEU A 523 13.98 5.20 13.39
CA LEU A 523 15.41 5.04 13.58
C LEU A 523 15.69 4.30 14.90
N GLY A 524 14.89 4.56 15.95
CA GLY A 524 14.95 3.81 17.20
C GLY A 524 14.60 2.32 17.06
N LEU A 525 13.70 1.93 16.13
CA LEU A 525 13.46 0.52 15.84
C LEU A 525 14.69 -0.17 15.23
N ILE A 526 15.45 0.52 14.39
CA ILE A 526 16.68 -0.01 13.79
C ILE A 526 17.71 -0.33 14.88
N GLU A 527 17.78 0.50 15.92
CA GLU A 527 18.72 0.39 17.02
C GLU A 527 18.21 -0.46 18.19
N ALA A 528 16.92 -0.87 18.15
CA ALA A 528 16.31 -1.63 19.23
C ALA A 528 17.03 -2.98 19.46
N THR A 529 17.23 -3.33 20.75
CA THR A 529 17.94 -4.55 21.18
C THR A 529 17.00 -5.69 21.55
N GLU A 530 15.71 -5.39 21.73
CA GLU A 530 14.66 -6.36 22.11
C GLU A 530 13.27 -5.79 21.76
N VAL A 531 12.27 -6.64 21.72
CA VAL A 531 10.87 -6.22 21.67
C VAL A 531 10.50 -5.43 22.93
N GLY A 532 10.82 -5.96 24.09
CA GLY A 532 10.61 -5.32 25.40
C GLY A 532 9.26 -5.64 26.03
N ASP A 533 9.05 -5.11 27.23
CA ASP A 533 7.77 -5.18 27.97
C ASP A 533 7.00 -3.86 27.76
N PRO A 534 5.84 -3.87 27.13
CA PRO A 534 5.07 -2.64 26.88
C PRO A 534 4.63 -1.92 28.16
N ALA A 535 4.48 -2.64 29.30
CA ALA A 535 4.13 -2.04 30.58
C ALA A 535 5.28 -1.28 31.25
N ALA A 536 6.53 -1.67 30.94
CA ALA A 536 7.73 -1.05 31.50
C ALA A 536 8.88 -1.14 30.48
N PRO A 537 8.78 -0.48 29.31
CA PRO A 537 9.74 -0.66 28.24
C PRO A 537 11.12 -0.13 28.63
N ALA A 538 12.15 -0.97 28.43
CA ALA A 538 13.54 -0.52 28.51
C ALA A 538 13.80 0.53 27.42
N ALA A 539 14.68 1.49 27.67
CA ALA A 539 14.95 2.60 26.74
C ALA A 539 15.45 2.12 25.36
N THR A 540 16.03 0.93 25.29
CA THR A 540 16.54 0.30 24.07
C THR A 540 15.56 -0.69 23.45
N SER A 541 14.31 -0.75 23.90
CA SER A 541 13.30 -1.66 23.35
C SER A 541 12.52 -1.05 22.19
N ALA A 542 11.95 -1.92 21.34
CA ALA A 542 11.10 -1.51 20.23
C ALA A 542 9.86 -0.75 20.72
N PHE A 543 9.22 -1.19 21.84
CA PHE A 543 8.10 -0.46 22.41
C PHE A 543 8.47 0.93 22.91
N ALA A 544 9.70 1.14 23.39
CA ALA A 544 10.17 2.48 23.77
C ALA A 544 10.37 3.37 22.54
N ALA A 545 10.93 2.83 21.46
CA ALA A 545 11.11 3.54 20.19
C ALA A 545 9.76 3.97 19.61
N LEU A 546 8.76 3.07 19.59
CA LEU A 546 7.44 3.34 19.01
C LEU A 546 6.65 4.44 19.74
N LYS A 547 6.96 4.76 21.00
CA LYS A 547 6.36 5.93 21.69
C LYS A 547 6.65 7.26 20.99
N ASN A 548 7.71 7.33 20.18
CA ASN A 548 8.03 8.49 19.38
C ASN A 548 7.29 8.51 18.04
N TYR A 549 6.74 7.37 17.58
CA TYR A 549 5.96 7.29 16.35
C TYR A 549 4.50 7.66 16.65
N ALA A 550 4.07 8.81 16.18
CA ALA A 550 2.76 9.37 16.55
C ALA A 550 1.79 9.49 15.38
N ILE A 551 2.30 9.71 14.16
CA ILE A 551 1.46 10.01 12.99
C ILE A 551 1.50 8.87 11.99
N GLY A 552 0.37 8.62 11.30
CA GLY A 552 0.23 7.59 10.28
C GLY A 552 -0.60 6.38 10.70
N ALA A 553 -0.98 6.27 11.98
CA ALA A 553 -1.85 5.23 12.53
C ALA A 553 -1.50 3.82 12.02
N GLN A 554 -0.41 3.25 12.55
CA GLN A 554 0.14 1.98 12.04
C GLN A 554 0.07 0.85 13.04
N ASN A 555 -0.21 -0.37 12.55
CA ASN A 555 0.03 -1.61 13.26
C ASN A 555 1.51 -1.98 13.13
N PHE A 556 2.22 -2.08 14.21
CA PHE A 556 3.55 -2.67 14.24
C PHE A 556 3.48 -4.11 14.76
N VAL A 557 4.02 -5.06 14.00
CA VAL A 557 4.36 -6.37 14.51
C VAL A 557 5.87 -6.45 14.65
N LEU A 558 6.34 -7.00 15.77
CA LEU A 558 7.73 -6.98 16.20
C LEU A 558 8.19 -8.41 16.48
N ALA A 559 9.44 -8.72 16.15
CA ALA A 559 10.07 -9.98 16.51
C ALA A 559 11.53 -9.72 16.89
N ASP A 560 12.06 -10.36 17.93
CA ASP A 560 13.46 -10.23 18.30
C ASP A 560 14.24 -11.55 18.22
N ASP A 561 15.55 -11.45 18.32
CA ASP A 561 16.47 -12.58 18.29
C ASP A 561 16.47 -13.39 19.61
N GLY A 562 15.81 -12.89 20.67
CA GLY A 562 15.47 -13.63 21.90
C GLY A 562 14.28 -14.58 21.71
N GLY A 563 13.60 -14.51 20.58
CA GLY A 563 12.43 -15.33 20.27
C GLY A 563 11.09 -14.72 20.70
N HIS A 564 11.08 -13.46 21.17
CA HIS A 564 9.88 -12.74 21.58
C HIS A 564 9.19 -12.09 20.39
N ILE A 565 7.88 -11.88 20.54
CA ILE A 565 7.07 -11.16 19.56
C ILE A 565 6.20 -10.10 20.23
N GLY A 566 5.99 -8.98 19.54
CA GLY A 566 5.17 -7.86 20.00
C GLY A 566 4.15 -7.42 18.96
N TYR A 567 3.11 -6.73 19.43
CA TYR A 567 2.12 -6.04 18.63
C TYR A 567 1.80 -4.68 19.25
N ASP A 568 1.96 -3.62 18.48
CA ASP A 568 1.69 -2.24 18.88
C ASP A 568 0.97 -1.48 17.74
N PRO A 569 -0.35 -1.35 17.79
CA PRO A 569 -1.09 -0.47 16.87
C PRO A 569 -1.02 0.96 17.41
N HIS A 570 -0.04 1.73 16.95
CA HIS A 570 0.32 3.02 17.52
C HIS A 570 -0.13 4.22 16.67
N ALA A 571 -0.63 5.24 17.34
CA ALA A 571 -0.92 6.56 16.79
C ALA A 571 -1.19 7.59 17.90
N LEU A 572 -1.03 8.86 17.56
CA LEU A 572 -1.57 9.97 18.34
C LEU A 572 -3.07 10.07 18.09
N VAL A 573 -3.89 9.52 18.98
CA VAL A 573 -5.35 9.46 18.85
C VAL A 573 -6.00 10.55 19.72
N PRO A 574 -6.85 11.44 19.16
CA PRO A 574 -7.47 12.50 19.97
C PRO A 574 -8.54 11.96 20.91
N LEU A 575 -8.57 12.48 22.14
CA LEU A 575 -9.70 12.26 23.05
C LEU A 575 -10.92 13.03 22.57
N ARG A 576 -12.07 12.35 22.55
CA ARG A 576 -13.38 12.89 22.18
C ARG A 576 -14.41 12.56 23.23
N ASN A 577 -14.44 13.30 24.32
CA ASN A 577 -15.31 13.08 25.47
C ASN A 577 -16.81 13.27 25.21
N TRP A 578 -17.13 13.95 24.10
CA TRP A 578 -18.50 14.20 23.62
C TRP A 578 -19.05 13.08 22.75
N SER A 579 -18.21 12.10 22.43
CA SER A 579 -18.58 11.12 21.45
C SER A 579 -19.68 10.21 21.92
N PHE A 580 -20.42 9.70 20.95
CA PHE A 580 -21.50 8.76 21.11
C PHE A 580 -21.06 7.51 21.90
N THR A 581 -21.81 7.15 22.94
CA THR A 581 -21.55 5.94 23.72
C THR A 581 -22.59 4.88 23.37
N PRO A 582 -22.25 3.75 22.77
CA PRO A 582 -23.17 2.67 22.51
C PRO A 582 -23.84 2.20 23.81
N GLY A 583 -25.16 2.12 23.81
CA GLY A 583 -25.93 1.51 24.89
C GLY A 583 -26.34 2.39 26.08
N THR A 584 -26.05 3.67 26.07
CA THR A 584 -26.63 4.62 27.05
C THR A 584 -27.90 5.24 26.50
N ALA A 585 -29.04 4.85 27.04
CA ALA A 585 -30.33 5.46 26.68
C ALA A 585 -30.32 6.95 27.04
N GLY A 586 -30.56 7.82 26.06
CA GLY A 586 -30.82 9.24 26.25
C GLY A 586 -29.68 10.23 26.02
N THR A 587 -28.44 9.81 25.67
CA THR A 587 -27.36 10.72 25.30
C THR A 587 -27.04 10.57 23.82
N ALA A 588 -27.58 11.46 22.99
CA ALA A 588 -27.15 11.61 21.61
C ALA A 588 -25.76 12.27 21.60
N GLY A 589 -24.67 11.50 21.44
CA GLY A 589 -23.31 12.01 21.21
C GLY A 589 -23.05 12.24 19.73
N HIS A 590 -22.05 13.06 19.40
CA HIS A 590 -21.54 13.17 18.03
C HIS A 590 -20.81 11.88 17.62
N VAL A 591 -20.72 11.65 16.33
CA VAL A 591 -20.10 10.46 15.74
C VAL A 591 -18.80 10.86 15.06
N PRO A 592 -17.62 10.36 15.50
CA PRO A 592 -16.32 10.81 15.01
C PRO A 592 -16.11 10.62 13.49
N TRP A 593 -16.65 9.56 12.91
CA TRP A 593 -16.50 9.28 11.46
C TRP A 593 -17.52 10.02 10.57
N PHE A 594 -18.11 11.10 11.08
CA PHE A 594 -18.91 12.07 10.33
C PHE A 594 -18.37 13.46 10.55
N PRO A 595 -18.56 14.39 9.60
CA PRO A 595 -18.24 15.79 9.87
C PRO A 595 -18.94 16.30 11.13
N LEU A 596 -18.24 17.07 11.94
CA LEU A 596 -18.68 17.56 13.24
C LEU A 596 -19.20 19.00 13.14
N THR A 597 -19.91 19.46 14.17
CA THR A 597 -20.25 20.90 14.29
C THR A 597 -19.05 21.70 14.79
N GLY A 598 -18.73 22.82 14.13
CA GLY A 598 -17.66 23.75 14.51
C GLY A 598 -18.07 24.77 15.57
N ASP A 599 -19.16 24.52 16.31
CA ASP A 599 -19.76 25.47 17.25
C ASP A 599 -19.21 25.41 18.69
N GLY A 600 -18.21 24.53 18.93
CA GLY A 600 -17.60 24.31 20.24
C GLY A 600 -18.19 23.15 21.05
N THR A 601 -19.16 22.40 20.51
CA THR A 601 -19.79 21.26 21.21
C THR A 601 -19.10 19.92 20.95
N ALA A 602 -18.16 19.85 19.99
CA ALA A 602 -17.49 18.63 19.54
C ALA A 602 -15.95 18.75 19.48
N GLU A 603 -15.37 19.40 20.48
CA GLU A 603 -13.91 19.66 20.52
C GLU A 603 -13.10 18.45 20.97
N TRP A 604 -11.84 18.36 20.48
CA TRP A 604 -10.88 17.40 21.05
C TRP A 604 -10.59 17.74 22.51
N GLY A 605 -10.38 16.73 23.31
CA GLY A 605 -9.93 16.85 24.68
C GLY A 605 -10.73 16.07 25.70
N SER A 606 -10.30 16.18 26.96
CA SER A 606 -10.92 15.50 28.09
C SER A 606 -12.28 16.11 28.50
N GLY A 607 -12.62 17.28 27.98
CA GLY A 607 -13.77 18.09 28.38
C GLY A 607 -13.59 18.78 29.74
N VAL A 608 -12.40 18.72 30.31
CA VAL A 608 -12.06 19.45 31.53
C VAL A 608 -11.68 20.87 31.16
N ALA A 609 -12.28 21.85 31.80
CA ALA A 609 -11.96 23.25 31.55
C ALA A 609 -10.45 23.51 31.76
N GLY A 610 -9.82 24.04 30.72
CA GLY A 610 -8.38 24.38 30.75
C GLY A 610 -7.45 23.29 30.21
N ASP A 611 -7.96 22.21 29.59
CA ASP A 611 -7.13 21.18 28.95
C ASP A 611 -6.39 21.70 27.68
N ASN A 612 -6.78 22.86 27.16
CA ASN A 612 -6.20 23.54 25.99
C ASN A 612 -6.19 22.70 24.69
N CYS A 613 -7.03 21.69 24.61
CA CYS A 613 -7.08 20.80 23.45
C CYS A 613 -7.84 21.38 22.25
N GLY A 614 -8.78 22.25 22.53
CA GLY A 614 -9.57 22.98 21.54
C GLY A 614 -10.01 24.32 22.12
N GLY A 615 -10.32 25.26 21.27
CA GLY A 615 -10.81 26.57 21.66
C GLY A 615 -9.99 27.71 21.07
N ALA A 616 -10.63 28.83 20.90
CA ALA A 616 -9.99 30.03 20.36
C ALA A 616 -8.84 30.48 21.29
N GLY A 617 -7.62 30.55 20.73
CA GLY A 617 -6.41 30.91 21.45
C GLY A 617 -5.68 29.75 22.13
N ALA A 618 -6.10 28.50 21.90
CA ALA A 618 -5.35 27.33 22.37
C ALA A 618 -3.98 27.28 21.66
N THR A 619 -2.92 27.08 22.44
CA THR A 619 -1.59 26.73 21.92
C THR A 619 -1.58 25.27 21.44
N ALA A 620 -0.54 24.89 20.68
CA ALA A 620 -0.37 23.48 20.32
C ALA A 620 -0.39 22.61 21.59
N PRO A 621 -1.17 21.53 21.63
CA PRO A 621 -1.24 20.68 22.81
C PRO A 621 0.09 19.96 23.05
N THR A 622 0.41 19.70 24.32
CA THR A 622 1.59 18.92 24.67
C THR A 622 1.40 17.44 24.35
N ILE A 623 2.47 16.78 23.90
CA ILE A 623 2.52 15.34 23.60
C ILE A 623 3.60 14.70 24.52
N PRO A 624 3.27 13.70 25.36
CA PRO A 624 1.92 13.31 25.75
C PRO A 624 1.17 14.39 26.54
N GLY A 625 -0.17 14.36 26.52
CA GLY A 625 -0.98 15.37 27.20
C GLY A 625 -2.46 15.03 27.25
N PRO A 626 -3.30 15.89 27.87
CA PRO A 626 -4.70 15.60 28.15
C PRO A 626 -5.59 15.54 26.91
N CYS A 627 -5.05 15.87 25.74
CA CYS A 627 -5.78 15.86 24.48
C CYS A 627 -5.79 14.50 23.79
N TRP A 628 -4.95 13.60 24.24
CA TRP A 628 -4.63 12.35 23.55
C TRP A 628 -5.01 11.13 24.38
N VAL A 629 -5.36 10.05 23.70
CA VAL A 629 -5.46 8.74 24.31
C VAL A 629 -4.08 8.35 24.84
N PRO A 630 -3.96 8.01 26.13
CA PRO A 630 -2.68 7.54 26.65
C PRO A 630 -2.23 6.25 25.98
N ASP A 631 -0.94 6.08 25.72
CA ASP A 631 -0.37 4.89 25.06
C ASP A 631 -0.75 3.59 25.80
N ASP A 632 -0.80 3.62 27.14
CA ASP A 632 -1.20 2.49 27.96
C ASP A 632 -2.70 2.12 27.83
N LYS A 633 -3.47 2.87 27.04
CA LYS A 633 -4.88 2.59 26.71
C LYS A 633 -5.07 2.13 25.27
N LEU A 634 -4.04 2.23 24.42
CA LEU A 634 -4.07 1.62 23.10
C LEU A 634 -3.97 0.09 23.23
N PRO A 635 -4.60 -0.70 22.34
CA PRO A 635 -4.48 -2.15 22.37
C PRO A 635 -3.06 -2.57 21.97
N LEU A 636 -2.37 -3.29 22.84
CA LEU A 636 -1.03 -3.80 22.57
C LEU A 636 -0.82 -5.15 23.26
N GLY A 637 0.17 -5.91 22.81
CA GLY A 637 0.43 -7.23 23.35
C GLY A 637 1.85 -7.74 23.10
N VAL A 638 2.29 -8.66 23.96
CA VAL A 638 3.57 -9.32 23.85
C VAL A 638 3.42 -10.82 24.16
N ASN A 639 4.11 -11.66 23.43
CA ASN A 639 4.23 -13.11 23.66
C ASN A 639 2.89 -13.82 23.94
N PRO A 640 1.91 -13.80 23.03
CA PRO A 640 0.61 -14.40 23.25
C PRO A 640 0.72 -15.94 23.30
N ASN A 641 -0.11 -16.59 24.12
CA ASN A 641 -0.12 -18.07 24.22
C ASN A 641 -0.37 -18.80 22.90
N LYS A 642 -1.00 -18.15 21.94
CA LYS A 642 -1.24 -18.70 20.59
C LYS A 642 0.01 -18.70 19.71
N GLY A 643 1.10 -18.03 20.13
CA GLY A 643 2.40 -18.01 19.46
C GLY A 643 2.50 -17.11 18.24
N TYR A 644 1.50 -16.25 17.96
CA TYR A 644 1.54 -15.33 16.84
C TYR A 644 0.67 -14.08 17.06
N PHE A 645 1.02 -13.00 16.38
CA PHE A 645 0.14 -11.88 16.05
C PHE A 645 0.01 -11.75 14.53
N ALA A 646 -1.14 -11.27 14.07
CA ALA A 646 -1.39 -10.99 12.66
C ALA A 646 -2.30 -9.78 12.51
N THR A 647 -2.10 -9.00 11.47
CA THR A 647 -3.02 -7.93 11.09
C THR A 647 -3.20 -7.87 9.57
N ALA A 648 -4.33 -7.33 9.13
CA ALA A 648 -4.67 -7.11 7.73
C ALA A 648 -5.55 -5.86 7.58
N ASN A 649 -5.19 -4.77 8.27
CA ASN A 649 -5.95 -3.51 8.35
C ASN A 649 -7.34 -3.68 8.98
N SER A 650 -7.54 -4.74 9.73
CA SER A 650 -8.77 -5.10 10.40
C SER A 650 -8.79 -4.57 11.83
N ASP A 651 -9.94 -4.63 12.48
CA ASP A 651 -10.14 -4.27 13.88
C ASP A 651 -9.11 -4.98 14.78
N PRO A 652 -8.26 -4.25 15.52
CA PRO A 652 -7.21 -4.86 16.32
C PRO A 652 -7.74 -5.64 17.52
N ALA A 653 -8.92 -5.32 18.05
CA ALA A 653 -9.39 -5.83 19.33
C ALA A 653 -10.91 -6.08 19.40
N GLY A 654 -11.62 -6.04 18.29
CA GLY A 654 -13.05 -6.30 18.22
C GLY A 654 -13.92 -5.12 18.70
N PHE A 655 -13.48 -3.90 18.44
CA PHE A 655 -14.21 -2.69 18.82
C PHE A 655 -15.54 -2.52 18.06
N THR A 656 -15.69 -3.13 16.90
CA THR A 656 -16.85 -2.95 16.02
C THR A 656 -18.11 -3.70 16.43
N GLY A 657 -18.32 -3.91 17.74
CA GLY A 657 -19.57 -4.43 18.25
C GLY A 657 -19.64 -5.95 18.42
N ASN A 658 -18.50 -6.62 18.43
CA ASN A 658 -18.45 -8.02 18.83
C ASN A 658 -18.68 -8.13 20.35
N ALA A 659 -19.85 -8.65 20.77
CA ALA A 659 -20.19 -8.87 22.17
C ALA A 659 -19.17 -9.77 22.94
N ASN A 660 -18.29 -10.44 22.23
CA ASN A 660 -17.23 -11.28 22.77
C ASN A 660 -15.88 -10.57 22.83
N SER A 661 -15.79 -9.29 22.40
CA SER A 661 -14.54 -8.56 22.52
C SER A 661 -14.17 -8.35 23.98
N PRO A 662 -12.95 -8.74 24.38
CA PRO A 662 -12.50 -8.54 25.76
C PRO A 662 -12.32 -7.07 26.14
N PHE A 663 -12.21 -6.18 25.16
CA PHE A 663 -12.17 -4.73 25.38
C PHE A 663 -13.50 -4.15 25.86
N LEU A 664 -14.61 -4.82 25.61
CA LEU A 664 -15.94 -4.29 25.89
C LEU A 664 -16.30 -4.25 27.39
N SER A 665 -15.47 -4.73 28.31
CA SER A 665 -15.82 -4.82 29.73
C SER A 665 -15.14 -3.84 30.70
N THR A 666 -14.08 -3.14 30.32
CA THR A 666 -13.23 -2.38 31.27
C THR A 666 -12.80 -0.96 30.88
N VAL A 667 -13.00 -0.49 29.64
CA VAL A 667 -12.74 0.93 29.29
C VAL A 667 -13.95 1.78 29.61
N THR A 668 -13.75 2.94 30.25
CA THR A 668 -14.81 3.92 30.40
C THR A 668 -15.40 4.25 29.02
N PRO A 669 -16.71 4.37 28.89
CA PRO A 669 -17.39 4.61 27.61
C PRO A 669 -16.80 5.75 26.77
N ALA A 670 -16.20 6.76 27.41
CA ALA A 670 -15.55 7.87 26.76
C ALA A 670 -14.29 7.49 25.95
N LEU A 671 -13.64 6.38 26.23
CA LEU A 671 -12.43 5.95 25.53
C LEU A 671 -12.73 5.14 24.24
N TYR A 672 -13.89 4.56 24.11
CA TYR A 672 -14.24 3.62 23.03
C TYR A 672 -14.41 4.29 21.65
N ASN A 673 -14.86 5.52 21.63
CA ASN A 673 -15.33 6.18 20.41
C ASN A 673 -14.23 6.91 19.62
N TYR A 674 -12.99 6.87 20.06
CA TYR A 674 -11.86 7.48 19.35
C TYR A 674 -11.07 6.50 18.51
N LEU A 675 -11.24 5.22 18.75
CA LEU A 675 -10.72 4.23 17.82
C LEU A 675 -11.73 4.08 16.71
N SER A 676 -11.31 4.10 15.48
CA SER A 676 -12.18 4.07 14.30
C SER A 676 -13.20 2.93 14.36
N PHE A 677 -14.36 3.16 13.78
CA PHE A 677 -15.30 2.10 13.45
C PHE A 677 -15.28 1.70 11.99
N ASP A 678 -14.46 2.35 11.20
CA ASP A 678 -14.38 2.12 9.76
C ASP A 678 -12.93 1.78 9.37
N TRP A 679 -12.52 0.58 9.77
CA TRP A 679 -11.21 0.02 9.47
C TRP A 679 -10.99 -0.04 7.95
N ASP A 680 -9.75 0.01 7.49
CA ASP A 680 -9.39 -0.07 6.07
C ASP A 680 -9.81 -1.40 5.43
N ASP A 681 -9.82 -2.51 6.18
CA ASP A 681 -10.52 -3.74 5.80
C ASP A 681 -11.71 -3.99 6.73
N PRO A 682 -12.86 -3.39 6.47
CA PRO A 682 -14.05 -3.55 7.29
C PRO A 682 -14.66 -4.95 7.17
N THR A 683 -14.09 -5.84 6.35
CA THR A 683 -14.59 -7.20 6.15
C THR A 683 -13.90 -8.23 7.02
N ASP A 684 -12.71 -7.97 7.56
CA ASP A 684 -11.84 -8.89 8.31
C ASP A 684 -11.50 -10.21 7.58
N ILE A 685 -11.81 -10.32 6.30
CA ILE A 685 -11.70 -11.57 5.52
C ILE A 685 -10.24 -12.02 5.39
N ARG A 686 -9.32 -11.07 5.09
CA ARG A 686 -7.89 -11.37 4.97
C ARG A 686 -7.29 -11.82 6.30
N TYR A 687 -7.61 -11.07 7.38
CA TYR A 687 -7.18 -11.44 8.72
C TYR A 687 -7.66 -12.85 9.11
N ALA A 688 -8.94 -13.16 8.88
CA ALA A 688 -9.52 -14.45 9.21
C ALA A 688 -8.79 -15.61 8.50
N ARG A 689 -8.38 -15.41 7.22
CA ARG A 689 -7.60 -16.41 6.49
C ARG A 689 -6.18 -16.57 7.05
N ILE A 690 -5.50 -15.49 7.35
CA ILE A 690 -4.17 -15.52 7.97
C ILE A 690 -4.24 -16.26 9.31
N ALA A 691 -5.19 -15.90 10.17
CA ALA A 691 -5.39 -16.52 11.47
C ALA A 691 -5.76 -18.01 11.38
N GLU A 692 -6.59 -18.40 10.40
CA GLU A 692 -6.92 -19.81 10.12
C GLU A 692 -5.66 -20.65 9.90
N VAL A 693 -4.77 -20.17 9.03
CA VAL A 693 -3.54 -20.88 8.67
C VAL A 693 -2.55 -20.93 9.85
N LEU A 694 -2.29 -19.78 10.47
CA LEU A 694 -1.34 -19.70 11.59
C LEU A 694 -1.81 -20.55 12.77
N LYS A 695 -3.10 -20.46 13.14
CA LYS A 695 -3.69 -21.28 14.20
C LYS A 695 -3.55 -22.77 13.93
N ALA A 696 -3.84 -23.20 12.71
CA ALA A 696 -3.70 -24.62 12.34
C ALA A 696 -2.25 -25.11 12.47
N LYS A 697 -1.28 -24.28 12.08
CA LYS A 697 0.15 -24.61 12.17
C LYS A 697 0.68 -24.57 13.59
N THR A 698 0.35 -23.55 14.41
CA THR A 698 0.84 -23.44 15.79
C THR A 698 0.18 -24.45 16.73
N THR A 699 -1.07 -24.86 16.47
CA THR A 699 -1.75 -25.88 17.29
C THR A 699 -1.26 -27.30 16.98
N GLY A 700 -0.99 -27.60 15.72
CA GLY A 700 -0.65 -28.96 15.26
C GLY A 700 0.84 -29.21 14.99
N GLY A 701 1.70 -28.19 15.13
CA GLY A 701 3.10 -28.28 14.75
C GLY A 701 3.84 -26.94 14.93
N LYS A 702 4.64 -26.61 13.94
CA LYS A 702 5.43 -25.37 13.90
C LYS A 702 5.34 -24.72 12.53
N VAL A 703 5.39 -23.40 12.50
CA VAL A 703 5.40 -22.62 11.26
C VAL A 703 6.81 -22.63 10.65
N SER A 704 6.95 -23.03 9.42
CA SER A 704 8.21 -22.98 8.68
C SER A 704 8.33 -21.68 7.85
N LEU A 705 9.55 -21.38 7.39
CA LEU A 705 9.78 -20.27 6.45
C LEU A 705 8.96 -20.44 5.15
N ALA A 706 8.84 -21.67 4.67
CA ALA A 706 8.01 -21.98 3.50
C ALA A 706 6.52 -21.72 3.76
N ASP A 707 6.02 -21.98 4.98
CA ASP A 707 4.65 -21.64 5.36
C ASP A 707 4.43 -20.11 5.37
N MET A 708 5.41 -19.33 5.84
CA MET A 708 5.35 -17.86 5.80
C MET A 708 5.24 -17.35 4.35
N GLN A 709 6.08 -17.87 3.45
CA GLN A 709 6.07 -17.52 2.02
C GLN A 709 4.75 -17.95 1.34
N ALA A 710 4.29 -19.18 1.61
CA ALA A 710 3.04 -19.68 1.06
C ALA A 710 1.83 -18.85 1.53
N LEU A 711 1.85 -18.37 2.77
CA LEU A 711 0.77 -17.54 3.31
C LEU A 711 0.73 -16.15 2.67
N GLN A 712 1.88 -15.53 2.38
CA GLN A 712 1.90 -14.27 1.61
C GLN A 712 1.40 -14.45 0.17
N SER A 713 1.45 -15.66 -0.35
CA SER A 713 0.98 -16.02 -1.69
C SER A 713 -0.35 -16.79 -1.68
N ASP A 714 -1.13 -16.70 -0.59
CA ASP A 714 -2.39 -17.45 -0.46
C ASP A 714 -3.51 -16.75 -1.23
N HIS A 715 -4.10 -17.44 -2.19
CA HIS A 715 -5.17 -16.92 -3.06
C HIS A 715 -6.54 -17.52 -2.72
N LYS A 716 -6.73 -18.08 -1.54
CA LYS A 716 -8.04 -18.60 -1.13
C LYS A 716 -9.07 -17.47 -1.02
N MET A 717 -10.14 -17.58 -1.78
CA MET A 717 -11.25 -16.64 -1.78
C MET A 717 -12.22 -16.95 -0.62
N LEU A 718 -11.85 -16.55 0.61
CA LEU A 718 -12.64 -16.84 1.81
C LEU A 718 -14.06 -16.23 1.74
N LEU A 719 -14.21 -15.07 1.05
CA LEU A 719 -15.52 -14.46 0.84
C LEU A 719 -16.49 -15.41 0.09
N ALA A 720 -16.01 -16.12 -0.93
CA ALA A 720 -16.83 -17.11 -1.65
C ALA A 720 -17.24 -18.28 -0.74
N GLN A 721 -16.34 -18.70 0.16
CA GLN A 721 -16.68 -19.69 1.19
C GLN A 721 -17.76 -19.16 2.15
N VAL A 722 -17.69 -17.90 2.57
CA VAL A 722 -18.71 -17.24 3.43
C VAL A 722 -20.08 -17.26 2.77
N PHE A 723 -20.16 -16.96 1.46
CA PHE A 723 -21.41 -17.01 0.71
C PHE A 723 -22.03 -18.42 0.73
N GLU A 724 -21.21 -19.44 0.59
CA GLU A 724 -21.67 -20.85 0.64
C GLU A 724 -22.07 -21.29 2.04
N ASP A 725 -21.23 -21.02 3.05
CA ASP A 725 -21.42 -21.49 4.42
C ASP A 725 -22.60 -20.80 5.12
N ARG A 726 -22.94 -19.59 4.72
CA ARG A 726 -24.11 -18.82 5.20
C ARG A 726 -25.36 -18.97 4.35
N ASN A 727 -25.31 -19.85 3.31
CA ASN A 727 -26.44 -20.10 2.41
C ASN A 727 -27.00 -18.83 1.73
N PHE A 728 -26.15 -17.95 1.25
CA PHE A 728 -26.56 -16.72 0.56
C PHE A 728 -27.06 -16.95 -0.87
N TYR A 729 -27.08 -18.20 -1.32
CA TYR A 729 -27.59 -18.57 -2.64
C TYR A 729 -28.99 -19.17 -2.53
N PRO A 730 -30.06 -18.44 -2.93
CA PRO A 730 -31.43 -18.98 -2.91
C PRO A 730 -31.60 -20.11 -3.91
N THR A 731 -32.68 -20.90 -3.74
CA THR A 731 -33.08 -21.90 -4.72
C THR A 731 -33.70 -21.24 -5.94
N SER A 732 -33.39 -21.74 -7.14
CA SER A 732 -33.98 -21.28 -8.40
C SER A 732 -34.15 -22.44 -9.38
N THR A 733 -35.16 -22.35 -10.23
CA THR A 733 -35.41 -23.29 -11.36
C THR A 733 -34.81 -22.81 -12.68
N ASP A 734 -34.15 -21.64 -12.67
CA ASP A 734 -33.51 -21.11 -13.85
C ASP A 734 -32.30 -22.02 -14.25
N PRO A 735 -32.23 -22.48 -15.49
CA PRO A 735 -31.20 -23.39 -15.94
C PRO A 735 -29.80 -22.74 -15.95
N THR A 736 -29.71 -21.42 -16.22
CA THR A 736 -28.47 -20.66 -16.20
C THR A 736 -27.95 -20.50 -14.78
N TYR A 737 -28.85 -20.19 -13.84
CA TYR A 737 -28.53 -20.17 -12.41
C TYR A 737 -28.02 -21.51 -11.93
N THR A 738 -28.70 -22.60 -12.33
CA THR A 738 -28.31 -23.96 -11.97
C THR A 738 -26.91 -24.32 -12.50
N ALA A 739 -26.59 -23.94 -13.72
CA ALA A 739 -25.27 -24.14 -14.31
C ALA A 739 -24.18 -23.35 -13.58
N ALA A 740 -24.45 -22.07 -13.28
CA ALA A 740 -23.54 -21.21 -12.51
C ALA A 740 -23.28 -21.77 -11.10
N ARG A 741 -24.33 -22.17 -10.39
CA ARG A 741 -24.22 -22.84 -9.08
C ARG A 741 -23.46 -24.15 -9.16
N GLY A 742 -23.60 -24.90 -10.25
CA GLY A 742 -22.83 -26.11 -10.51
C GLY A 742 -21.33 -25.86 -10.52
N LEU A 743 -20.87 -24.77 -11.17
CA LEU A 743 -19.47 -24.39 -11.18
C LEU A 743 -18.96 -23.96 -9.78
N LEU A 744 -19.72 -23.13 -9.04
CA LEU A 744 -19.35 -22.73 -7.68
C LEU A 744 -19.30 -23.92 -6.71
N THR A 745 -20.20 -24.89 -6.87
CA THR A 745 -20.20 -26.14 -6.09
C THR A 745 -18.97 -27.02 -6.45
N ALA A 746 -18.61 -27.07 -7.73
CA ALA A 746 -17.41 -27.77 -8.18
C ALA A 746 -16.13 -27.12 -7.61
N TRP A 747 -16.11 -25.81 -7.47
CA TRP A 747 -15.00 -25.08 -6.84
C TRP A 747 -14.73 -25.51 -5.39
N LYS A 748 -15.79 -25.66 -4.59
CA LYS A 748 -15.72 -26.20 -3.23
C LYS A 748 -15.16 -27.62 -3.18
N ALA A 749 -15.39 -28.41 -4.22
CA ALA A 749 -15.01 -29.83 -4.29
C ALA A 749 -13.61 -30.08 -4.89
N THR A 750 -12.88 -29.05 -5.29
CA THR A 750 -11.51 -29.18 -5.81
C THR A 750 -10.51 -29.56 -4.69
N PRO A 751 -9.33 -30.10 -5.02
CA PRO A 751 -8.28 -30.40 -4.03
C PRO A 751 -7.84 -29.18 -3.21
N VAL A 752 -7.93 -27.97 -3.78
CA VAL A 752 -7.70 -26.68 -3.11
C VAL A 752 -8.98 -25.84 -3.22
N PRO A 753 -9.92 -25.98 -2.27
CA PRO A 753 -11.21 -25.32 -2.34
C PRO A 753 -11.09 -23.80 -2.30
N TYR A 754 -11.88 -23.16 -3.14
CA TYR A 754 -11.95 -21.68 -3.26
C TYR A 754 -10.62 -21.00 -3.64
N ASP A 755 -9.65 -21.72 -4.19
CA ASP A 755 -8.43 -21.14 -4.73
C ASP A 755 -8.72 -20.30 -5.97
N CYS A 756 -7.95 -19.23 -6.18
CA CYS A 756 -8.13 -18.27 -7.26
C CYS A 756 -6.87 -18.17 -8.15
N PRO A 757 -6.48 -19.24 -8.86
CA PRO A 757 -5.31 -19.27 -9.73
C PRO A 757 -5.58 -18.60 -11.07
N THR A 758 -4.50 -18.27 -11.80
CA THR A 758 -4.60 -17.74 -13.17
C THR A 758 -5.26 -18.69 -14.17
N GLY A 759 -5.10 -20.01 -14.01
CA GLY A 759 -5.47 -21.04 -14.98
C GLY A 759 -4.45 -21.18 -16.13
N LEU A 760 -3.40 -20.36 -16.16
CA LEU A 760 -2.34 -20.35 -17.17
C LEU A 760 -1.06 -20.95 -16.59
N THR A 761 -0.23 -21.57 -17.43
CA THR A 761 1.07 -22.13 -16.99
C THR A 761 2.18 -21.10 -16.88
N GLY A 762 1.95 -19.86 -17.28
CA GLY A 762 2.91 -18.75 -17.21
C GLY A 762 2.23 -17.39 -17.10
N PRO A 763 3.01 -16.33 -17.02
CA PRO A 763 2.49 -14.98 -16.76
C PRO A 763 1.88 -14.28 -17.99
N ASP A 764 2.00 -14.84 -19.20
CA ASP A 764 1.42 -14.24 -20.41
C ASP A 764 -0.10 -14.47 -20.45
N PRO A 765 -0.95 -13.42 -20.32
CA PRO A 765 -2.41 -13.57 -20.34
C PRO A 765 -2.94 -14.03 -21.70
N LYS A 766 -2.15 -13.94 -22.76
CA LYS A 766 -2.51 -14.41 -24.12
C LYS A 766 -2.06 -15.85 -24.39
N SER A 767 -1.33 -16.46 -23.47
CA SER A 767 -0.83 -17.84 -23.64
C SER A 767 -1.96 -18.82 -23.91
N ALA A 768 -1.72 -19.78 -24.82
CA ALA A 768 -2.61 -20.91 -25.05
C ALA A 768 -2.35 -22.05 -24.04
N ALA A 769 -1.24 -22.01 -23.32
CA ALA A 769 -0.85 -23.05 -22.37
C ALA A 769 -1.64 -22.89 -21.06
N VAL A 770 -2.40 -23.92 -20.70
CA VAL A 770 -3.28 -23.96 -19.55
C VAL A 770 -2.82 -25.03 -18.55
N THR A 771 -3.27 -24.88 -17.31
CA THR A 771 -2.99 -25.80 -16.20
C THR A 771 -3.86 -27.06 -16.26
N ASP A 772 -3.83 -27.88 -15.20
CA ASP A 772 -4.66 -29.07 -15.07
C ASP A 772 -6.16 -28.77 -14.83
N ALA A 773 -7.01 -29.76 -14.96
CA ALA A 773 -8.46 -29.59 -14.89
C ALA A 773 -8.97 -29.05 -13.52
N PRO A 774 -8.48 -29.46 -12.35
CA PRO A 774 -8.85 -28.87 -11.07
C PRO A 774 -8.52 -27.38 -10.99
N THR A 775 -7.32 -26.96 -11.42
CA THR A 775 -6.88 -25.57 -11.44
C THR A 775 -7.70 -24.73 -12.44
N LEU A 776 -8.06 -25.32 -13.60
CA LEU A 776 -8.98 -24.67 -14.56
C LEU A 776 -10.37 -24.44 -13.96
N THR A 777 -10.88 -25.41 -13.18
CA THR A 777 -12.16 -25.28 -12.47
C THR A 777 -12.09 -24.12 -11.46
N ASN A 778 -11.01 -24.05 -10.67
CA ASN A 778 -10.77 -22.97 -9.72
C ASN A 778 -10.71 -21.60 -10.40
N SER A 779 -9.95 -21.49 -11.48
CA SER A 779 -9.81 -20.27 -12.26
C SER A 779 -11.14 -19.79 -12.86
N ALA A 780 -11.92 -20.70 -13.43
CA ALA A 780 -13.24 -20.40 -13.99
C ALA A 780 -14.24 -19.97 -12.91
N ALA A 781 -14.23 -20.64 -11.77
CA ALA A 781 -15.11 -20.32 -10.65
C ALA A 781 -14.74 -18.99 -9.99
N CYS A 782 -13.45 -18.69 -9.85
CA CYS A 782 -12.95 -17.41 -9.39
C CYS A 782 -13.41 -16.26 -10.32
N LEU A 783 -13.26 -16.43 -11.64
CA LEU A 783 -13.76 -15.46 -12.64
C LEU A 783 -15.27 -15.26 -12.51
N LEU A 784 -16.04 -16.35 -12.40
CA LEU A 784 -17.49 -16.27 -12.22
C LEU A 784 -17.85 -15.53 -10.93
N PHE A 785 -17.18 -15.84 -9.81
CA PHE A 785 -17.50 -15.25 -8.52
C PHE A 785 -17.21 -13.75 -8.49
N HIS A 786 -16.08 -13.30 -9.05
CA HIS A 786 -15.76 -11.87 -9.12
C HIS A 786 -16.73 -11.12 -10.03
N THR A 787 -17.10 -11.69 -11.18
CA THR A 787 -18.11 -11.11 -12.08
C THR A 787 -19.46 -11.02 -11.38
N PHE A 788 -19.88 -12.10 -10.71
CA PHE A 788 -21.12 -12.14 -9.93
C PHE A 788 -21.13 -11.13 -8.78
N LEU A 789 -20.04 -11.05 -7.99
CA LEU A 789 -19.95 -10.11 -6.87
C LEU A 789 -20.05 -8.66 -7.36
N ASN A 790 -19.35 -8.34 -8.44
CA ASN A 790 -19.43 -7.03 -9.07
C ASN A 790 -20.87 -6.72 -9.54
N ASP A 791 -21.48 -7.62 -10.29
CA ASP A 791 -22.86 -7.43 -10.78
C ASP A 791 -23.87 -7.32 -9.61
N LEU A 792 -23.63 -8.03 -8.51
CA LEU A 792 -24.48 -7.98 -7.32
C LEU A 792 -24.34 -6.66 -6.56
N LEU A 793 -23.12 -6.16 -6.35
CA LEU A 793 -22.91 -4.86 -5.69
C LEU A 793 -23.61 -3.73 -6.47
N HIS A 794 -23.47 -3.74 -7.80
CA HIS A 794 -24.16 -2.77 -8.66
C HIS A 794 -25.67 -2.89 -8.64
N ALA A 795 -26.18 -4.12 -8.67
CA ALA A 795 -27.63 -4.35 -8.64
C ALA A 795 -28.27 -3.99 -7.28
N VAL A 796 -27.43 -3.88 -6.23
CA VAL A 796 -27.90 -3.60 -4.86
C VAL A 796 -27.73 -2.13 -4.50
N PHE A 797 -26.67 -1.45 -4.94
CA PHE A 797 -26.31 -0.14 -4.39
C PHE A 797 -26.39 1.03 -5.38
N ASP A 798 -26.25 0.82 -6.70
CA ASP A 798 -26.11 1.91 -7.67
C ASP A 798 -27.29 2.88 -7.73
N ASP A 799 -28.50 2.36 -7.65
CA ASP A 799 -29.71 3.19 -7.70
C ASP A 799 -29.90 4.01 -6.42
N ASP A 800 -29.57 3.47 -5.25
CA ASP A 800 -29.51 4.21 -4.00
C ASP A 800 -28.43 5.30 -4.02
N PHE A 801 -27.25 5.02 -4.56
CA PHE A 801 -26.19 6.01 -4.75
C PHE A 801 -26.59 7.09 -5.77
N ALA A 802 -27.40 6.73 -6.77
CA ALA A 802 -27.98 7.70 -7.68
C ALA A 802 -29.02 8.60 -6.98
N VAL A 803 -29.74 8.10 -5.95
CA VAL A 803 -30.58 8.92 -5.08
C VAL A 803 -29.74 9.90 -4.28
N VAL A 804 -28.61 9.46 -3.68
CA VAL A 804 -27.69 10.35 -2.95
C VAL A 804 -27.17 11.44 -3.88
N SER A 805 -26.72 11.08 -5.09
CA SER A 805 -26.23 12.04 -6.07
C SER A 805 -27.30 13.05 -6.49
N ALA A 806 -28.54 12.60 -6.70
CA ALA A 806 -29.66 13.46 -7.10
C ALA A 806 -30.08 14.41 -5.94
N THR A 807 -30.07 13.92 -4.70
CA THR A 807 -30.47 14.67 -3.52
C THR A 807 -29.44 15.75 -3.16
N THR A 808 -28.17 15.41 -3.23
CA THR A 808 -27.08 16.30 -2.80
C THR A 808 -26.57 17.19 -3.95
N GLY A 809 -26.89 16.85 -5.20
CA GLY A 809 -26.32 17.50 -6.39
C GLY A 809 -24.83 17.18 -6.61
N GLN A 810 -24.28 16.24 -5.86
CA GLN A 810 -22.87 15.84 -5.89
C GLN A 810 -22.74 14.43 -6.45
N SER A 811 -21.66 14.14 -7.21
CA SER A 811 -21.37 12.77 -7.63
C SER A 811 -21.01 11.92 -6.41
N PHE A 812 -21.76 10.85 -6.20
CA PHE A 812 -21.52 9.90 -5.12
C PHE A 812 -21.21 8.53 -5.70
N GLY A 813 -20.11 7.93 -5.28
CA GLY A 813 -19.72 6.55 -5.56
C GLY A 813 -19.50 5.82 -4.23
N GLY A 814 -19.85 4.55 -4.20
CA GLY A 814 -19.73 3.74 -2.99
C GLY A 814 -18.27 3.38 -2.63
N ASP A 815 -18.11 2.88 -1.43
CA ASP A 815 -16.91 2.20 -0.93
C ASP A 815 -17.16 0.68 -0.99
N SER A 816 -16.40 -0.04 -1.82
CA SER A 816 -16.61 -1.48 -2.02
C SER A 816 -16.43 -2.30 -0.73
N GLY A 817 -15.59 -1.86 0.20
CA GLY A 817 -15.45 -2.50 1.52
C GLY A 817 -16.72 -2.34 2.37
N ALA A 818 -17.26 -1.13 2.44
CA ALA A 818 -18.52 -0.85 3.13
C ALA A 818 -19.71 -1.57 2.48
N GLU A 819 -19.75 -1.62 1.14
CA GLU A 819 -20.77 -2.35 0.38
C GLU A 819 -20.74 -3.86 0.66
N ILE A 820 -19.54 -4.49 0.59
CA ILE A 820 -19.39 -5.93 0.90
C ILE A 820 -19.78 -6.19 2.36
N ARG A 821 -19.35 -5.34 3.29
CA ARG A 821 -19.75 -5.44 4.70
C ARG A 821 -21.27 -5.38 4.85
N ALA A 822 -21.91 -4.35 4.28
CA ALA A 822 -23.37 -4.18 4.33
C ALA A 822 -24.07 -5.41 3.73
N LEU A 823 -23.62 -5.86 2.57
CA LEU A 823 -24.17 -7.02 1.86
C LEU A 823 -24.13 -8.28 2.75
N VAL A 824 -22.94 -8.63 3.26
CA VAL A 824 -22.68 -9.89 3.96
C VAL A 824 -23.24 -9.91 5.38
N VAL A 825 -23.31 -8.76 6.08
CA VAL A 825 -23.70 -8.68 7.50
C VAL A 825 -25.14 -8.25 7.68
N LYS A 826 -25.67 -7.41 6.80
CA LYS A 826 -26.99 -6.80 6.99
C LYS A 826 -28.02 -7.26 5.96
N LEU A 827 -27.62 -7.45 4.72
CA LEU A 827 -28.58 -7.67 3.65
C LEU A 827 -28.82 -9.16 3.37
N LEU A 828 -27.78 -9.94 3.06
CA LEU A 828 -27.92 -11.36 2.68
C LEU A 828 -28.35 -12.32 3.82
N PRO A 829 -28.15 -12.01 5.11
CA PRO A 829 -28.73 -12.87 6.17
C PRO A 829 -30.25 -12.98 6.11
N ASP A 830 -30.94 -12.02 5.51
CA ASP A 830 -32.37 -12.11 5.18
C ASP A 830 -32.61 -11.91 3.68
N LEU A 831 -32.61 -13.00 2.94
CA LEU A 831 -32.82 -12.98 1.48
C LEU A 831 -34.22 -12.49 1.06
N THR A 832 -35.15 -12.34 1.99
CA THR A 832 -36.52 -11.88 1.71
C THR A 832 -36.67 -10.35 1.86
N GLN A 833 -35.69 -9.66 2.43
CA GLN A 833 -35.74 -8.23 2.62
C GLN A 833 -35.62 -7.47 1.29
N HIS A 834 -36.06 -6.22 1.29
CA HIS A 834 -36.08 -5.33 0.12
C HIS A 834 -35.07 -4.17 0.24
N SER A 835 -34.63 -3.84 1.46
CA SER A 835 -33.71 -2.72 1.71
C SER A 835 -32.45 -2.81 0.83
N PHE A 836 -32.13 -1.77 0.08
CA PHE A 836 -31.11 -1.74 -0.98
C PHE A 836 -31.33 -2.71 -2.16
N CYS A 837 -32.20 -3.69 -2.02
CA CYS A 837 -32.37 -4.74 -3.04
C CYS A 837 -33.56 -4.50 -3.98
N ASP A 838 -34.47 -3.60 -3.64
CA ASP A 838 -35.50 -3.10 -4.54
C ASP A 838 -34.93 -2.02 -5.47
N ASP A 839 -35.46 -1.91 -6.70
CA ASP A 839 -35.01 -0.85 -7.59
C ASP A 839 -35.74 0.45 -7.26
N VAL A 840 -34.96 1.53 -7.06
CA VAL A 840 -35.52 2.86 -6.76
C VAL A 840 -35.18 3.88 -7.85
N SER A 841 -36.07 4.85 -8.04
CA SER A 841 -35.79 6.00 -8.91
C SER A 841 -34.89 7.01 -8.18
N LYS A 842 -34.32 7.96 -8.92
CA LYS A 842 -33.53 9.07 -8.35
C LYS A 842 -34.32 9.96 -7.36
N THR A 843 -35.65 9.82 -7.31
CA THR A 843 -36.53 10.49 -6.35
C THR A 843 -36.98 9.56 -5.23
N PHE A 844 -36.27 8.46 -5.01
CA PHE A 844 -36.50 7.43 -4.00
C PHE A 844 -37.93 6.84 -4.06
N THR A 845 -38.38 6.53 -5.27
CA THR A 845 -39.64 5.82 -5.50
C THR A 845 -39.35 4.42 -5.99
N VAL A 846 -39.91 3.40 -5.33
CA VAL A 846 -39.75 2.00 -5.76
C VAL A 846 -40.31 1.80 -7.16
N THR A 847 -39.45 1.42 -8.12
CA THR A 847 -39.80 1.14 -9.50
C THR A 847 -39.98 -0.33 -9.77
N ALA A 848 -39.24 -1.19 -9.05
CA ALA A 848 -39.45 -2.63 -9.00
C ALA A 848 -39.14 -3.16 -7.61
N SER A 849 -40.13 -3.86 -7.04
CA SER A 849 -39.95 -4.50 -5.72
C SER A 849 -39.23 -5.83 -5.92
N LYS A 850 -37.96 -5.87 -5.52
CA LYS A 850 -37.09 -7.05 -5.55
C LYS A 850 -36.60 -7.38 -4.15
N THR A 851 -36.36 -8.65 -3.87
CA THR A 851 -35.72 -9.09 -2.64
C THR A 851 -34.23 -9.26 -2.87
N CYS A 852 -33.43 -9.24 -1.81
CA CYS A 852 -32.02 -9.54 -1.90
C CYS A 852 -31.74 -10.92 -2.52
N GLY A 853 -32.60 -11.92 -2.23
CA GLY A 853 -32.52 -13.21 -2.90
C GLY A 853 -32.76 -13.15 -4.41
N THR A 854 -33.68 -12.26 -4.86
CA THR A 854 -33.90 -12.03 -6.29
C THR A 854 -32.69 -11.40 -6.95
N GLN A 855 -32.05 -10.42 -6.31
CA GLN A 855 -30.82 -9.79 -6.81
C GLN A 855 -29.66 -10.81 -6.94
N VAL A 856 -29.48 -11.68 -5.94
CA VAL A 856 -28.48 -12.76 -6.02
C VAL A 856 -28.71 -13.67 -7.22
N ILE A 857 -29.98 -14.08 -7.48
CA ILE A 857 -30.29 -14.92 -8.66
C ILE A 857 -29.97 -14.17 -9.94
N ASN A 858 -30.46 -12.93 -10.06
CA ASN A 858 -30.29 -12.11 -11.27
C ASN A 858 -28.82 -11.84 -11.58
N ALA A 859 -28.04 -11.43 -10.58
CA ALA A 859 -26.62 -11.17 -10.73
C ALA A 859 -25.83 -12.42 -11.15
N LEU A 860 -26.11 -13.57 -10.54
CA LEU A 860 -25.42 -14.81 -10.91
C LEU A 860 -25.78 -15.29 -12.33
N VAL A 861 -27.04 -15.12 -12.75
CA VAL A 861 -27.50 -15.41 -14.12
C VAL A 861 -26.84 -14.44 -15.11
N ALA A 862 -26.78 -13.15 -14.79
CA ALA A 862 -26.15 -12.14 -15.63
C ALA A 862 -24.66 -12.42 -15.82
N ALA A 863 -23.94 -12.66 -14.73
CA ALA A 863 -22.51 -12.98 -14.74
C ALA A 863 -22.20 -14.23 -15.59
N PHE A 864 -22.94 -15.32 -15.40
CA PHE A 864 -22.73 -16.54 -16.17
C PHE A 864 -23.07 -16.35 -17.65
N SER A 865 -24.12 -15.60 -17.95
CA SER A 865 -24.55 -15.34 -19.33
C SER A 865 -23.54 -14.45 -20.06
N SER A 866 -23.04 -13.39 -19.43
CA SER A 866 -22.04 -12.48 -20.01
C SER A 866 -20.71 -13.21 -20.27
N LEU A 867 -20.27 -14.02 -19.35
CA LEU A 867 -19.06 -14.84 -19.49
C LEU A 867 -19.21 -15.90 -20.58
N SER A 868 -20.42 -16.53 -20.70
CA SER A 868 -20.71 -17.49 -21.77
C SER A 868 -20.72 -16.83 -23.14
N ALA A 869 -21.26 -15.62 -23.25
CA ALA A 869 -21.24 -14.85 -24.49
C ALA A 869 -19.81 -14.45 -24.91
N ALA A 870 -18.99 -14.03 -23.95
CA ALA A 870 -17.62 -13.58 -24.19
C ALA A 870 -16.65 -14.74 -24.48
N ASN A 871 -16.75 -15.84 -23.73
CA ASN A 871 -15.75 -16.92 -23.70
C ASN A 871 -16.25 -18.23 -24.35
N GLY A 872 -17.50 -18.28 -24.77
CA GLY A 872 -18.15 -19.53 -25.20
C GLY A 872 -18.50 -20.44 -24.00
N PRO A 873 -18.86 -21.71 -24.28
CA PRO A 873 -19.27 -22.63 -23.22
C PRO A 873 -18.12 -22.89 -22.23
N LEU A 874 -18.46 -23.21 -20.99
CA LEU A 874 -17.49 -23.50 -19.91
C LEU A 874 -16.44 -24.54 -20.33
N THR A 875 -16.81 -25.52 -21.17
CA THR A 875 -15.92 -26.55 -21.74
C THR A 875 -14.86 -26.00 -22.71
N SER A 876 -14.92 -24.72 -23.06
CA SER A 876 -13.97 -24.09 -23.99
C SER A 876 -12.56 -23.88 -23.44
N ASN A 877 -12.36 -24.03 -22.11
CA ASN A 877 -11.14 -23.67 -21.38
C ASN A 877 -10.71 -22.21 -21.59
N LYS A 878 -11.68 -21.31 -21.85
CA LYS A 878 -11.43 -19.88 -22.04
C LYS A 878 -11.83 -19.04 -20.82
N TRP A 879 -12.51 -19.65 -19.86
CA TRP A 879 -12.89 -18.99 -18.60
C TRP A 879 -11.69 -19.02 -17.65
N LEU A 880 -10.72 -18.13 -17.89
CA LEU A 880 -9.48 -18.09 -17.13
C LEU A 880 -9.30 -16.73 -16.46
N TRP A 881 -9.17 -16.77 -15.14
CA TRP A 881 -8.96 -15.59 -14.32
C TRP A 881 -7.75 -14.77 -14.77
N GLY A 882 -6.61 -15.42 -15.05
CA GLY A 882 -5.39 -14.76 -15.49
C GLY A 882 -5.45 -14.07 -16.86
N ARG A 883 -6.53 -14.23 -17.63
CA ARG A 883 -6.72 -13.49 -18.88
C ARG A 883 -7.25 -12.08 -18.64
N VAL A 884 -7.92 -11.87 -17.52
CA VAL A 884 -8.60 -10.62 -17.17
C VAL A 884 -8.03 -9.97 -15.91
N HIS A 885 -7.49 -10.76 -15.00
CA HIS A 885 -6.80 -10.27 -13.83
C HIS A 885 -5.30 -10.15 -14.12
N THR A 886 -4.93 -8.96 -14.56
CA THR A 886 -3.57 -8.72 -15.07
C THR A 886 -2.92 -7.52 -14.40
N LEU A 887 -1.64 -7.69 -14.05
CA LEU A 887 -0.79 -6.66 -13.51
C LEU A 887 -0.13 -5.87 -14.66
N SER A 888 -0.29 -4.56 -14.60
CA SER A 888 0.56 -3.62 -15.33
C SER A 888 1.09 -2.60 -14.35
N THR A 889 2.40 -2.37 -14.33
CA THR A 889 3.00 -1.32 -13.51
C THR A 889 3.20 -0.06 -14.34
N VAL A 890 3.04 1.09 -13.74
CA VAL A 890 3.12 2.40 -14.40
C VAL A 890 4.18 3.29 -13.75
N SER A 891 4.82 4.15 -14.53
CA SER A 891 5.72 5.16 -13.97
C SER A 891 4.97 6.11 -13.05
N PRO A 892 5.59 6.59 -11.94
CA PRO A 892 5.02 7.65 -11.11
C PRO A 892 4.75 8.96 -11.89
N ALA A 893 5.39 9.13 -13.05
CA ALA A 893 5.10 10.24 -13.97
C ALA A 893 3.79 10.08 -14.75
N SER A 894 3.19 8.88 -14.80
CA SER A 894 2.04 8.57 -15.67
C SER A 894 0.84 9.50 -15.50
N PRO A 895 0.51 10.02 -14.30
CA PRO A 895 -0.55 11.01 -14.15
C PRO A 895 -0.23 12.36 -14.83
N LEU A 896 1.06 12.67 -15.01
CA LEU A 896 1.54 13.96 -15.49
C LEU A 896 1.87 13.96 -16.98
N ILE A 897 1.96 12.79 -17.62
CA ILE A 897 2.40 12.63 -19.01
C ILE A 897 1.44 11.76 -19.82
N ALA A 898 1.19 12.15 -21.06
CA ALA A 898 0.20 11.49 -21.93
C ALA A 898 0.53 10.02 -22.30
N ASN A 899 1.80 9.63 -22.26
CA ASN A 899 2.29 8.30 -22.64
C ASN A 899 3.19 7.75 -21.53
N GLY A 900 2.62 7.50 -20.36
CA GLY A 900 3.35 6.94 -19.23
C GLY A 900 3.99 5.60 -19.56
N PHE A 901 5.17 5.37 -18.98
CA PHE A 901 5.86 4.10 -19.12
C PHE A 901 5.05 3.03 -18.37
N THR A 902 4.75 1.94 -19.05
CA THR A 902 4.03 0.80 -18.48
C THR A 902 4.75 -0.51 -18.79
N THR A 903 4.68 -1.44 -17.87
CA THR A 903 5.10 -2.84 -18.11
C THR A 903 3.91 -3.78 -17.99
N GLY A 904 4.01 -4.99 -18.50
CA GLY A 904 2.90 -5.95 -18.53
C GLY A 904 2.08 -5.87 -19.81
N PRO A 905 0.85 -6.38 -19.83
CA PRO A 905 0.14 -7.03 -18.73
C PRO A 905 0.68 -8.43 -18.41
N PHE A 906 0.71 -8.77 -17.11
CA PHE A 906 1.07 -10.10 -16.63
C PHE A 906 -0.12 -10.74 -15.90
N ALA A 907 -0.44 -12.00 -16.20
CA ALA A 907 -1.48 -12.73 -15.51
C ALA A 907 -1.10 -12.93 -14.02
N ARG A 908 -2.03 -12.62 -13.11
CA ARG A 908 -1.82 -12.77 -11.66
C ARG A 908 -2.94 -13.58 -11.01
N PRO A 909 -2.59 -14.45 -10.04
CA PRO A 909 -3.57 -15.10 -9.17
C PRO A 909 -4.08 -14.13 -8.09
N GLY A 910 -4.93 -14.64 -7.19
CA GLY A 910 -5.52 -13.86 -6.12
C GLY A 910 -6.68 -13.00 -6.61
N GLY A 911 -7.15 -12.09 -5.79
CA GLY A 911 -8.29 -11.21 -6.10
C GLY A 911 -8.64 -10.33 -4.92
N ALA A 912 -9.84 -9.77 -4.93
CA ALA A 912 -10.34 -8.97 -3.82
C ALA A 912 -10.37 -9.79 -2.53
N LEU A 913 -9.79 -9.25 -1.46
CA LEU A 913 -9.82 -9.84 -0.11
C LEU A 913 -9.11 -11.21 0.02
N THR A 914 -8.26 -11.61 -0.93
CA THR A 914 -7.30 -12.70 -0.72
C THR A 914 -6.08 -12.19 0.03
N VAL A 915 -5.30 -13.07 0.66
CA VAL A 915 -4.07 -12.65 1.36
C VAL A 915 -3.03 -12.15 0.35
N ASP A 916 -2.82 -12.89 -0.76
CA ASP A 916 -2.14 -12.34 -1.96
C ASP A 916 -3.11 -11.37 -2.63
N VAL A 917 -3.13 -10.13 -2.14
CA VAL A 917 -4.09 -9.12 -2.61
C VAL A 917 -3.76 -8.73 -4.04
N GLY A 918 -4.76 -8.86 -4.90
CA GLY A 918 -4.76 -8.31 -6.23
C GLY A 918 -6.08 -7.60 -6.44
N ASN A 919 -6.25 -6.45 -5.80
CA ASN A 919 -7.54 -5.76 -5.85
C ASN A 919 -7.90 -5.40 -7.28
N PRO A 920 -8.95 -6.00 -7.84
CA PRO A 920 -9.37 -5.67 -9.18
C PRO A 920 -9.90 -4.25 -9.21
N SER A 921 -9.20 -3.35 -9.90
CA SER A 921 -9.74 -2.05 -10.28
C SER A 921 -10.57 -2.28 -11.55
N GLY A 922 -11.84 -2.59 -11.40
CA GLY A 922 -12.74 -2.76 -12.52
C GLY A 922 -13.55 -1.51 -12.78
N SER A 923 -13.45 -0.93 -13.97
CA SER A 923 -14.61 -0.21 -14.47
C SER A 923 -15.61 -1.25 -14.99
N GLN A 924 -16.83 -1.17 -14.53
CA GLN A 924 -17.98 -2.01 -14.91
C GLN A 924 -18.28 -2.07 -16.40
N SER A 925 -17.75 -1.14 -17.18
CA SER A 925 -17.95 -1.04 -18.62
C SER A 925 -17.24 -2.13 -19.42
N SER A 926 -16.38 -2.93 -18.76
CA SER A 926 -15.76 -4.10 -19.39
C SER A 926 -15.99 -5.33 -18.52
N PRO A 927 -16.86 -6.26 -18.91
CA PRO A 927 -17.07 -7.52 -18.21
C PRO A 927 -15.80 -8.40 -18.14
N LEU A 928 -14.67 -7.89 -18.66
CA LEU A 928 -13.39 -8.57 -18.77
C LEU A 928 -12.22 -7.72 -18.23
N GLY A 929 -12.47 -6.71 -17.40
CA GLY A 929 -11.45 -5.79 -16.93
C GLY A 929 -11.27 -5.83 -15.42
N PHE A 930 -10.71 -6.91 -14.88
CA PHE A 930 -10.28 -6.98 -13.49
C PHE A 930 -8.79 -6.69 -13.40
N ALA A 931 -8.38 -5.48 -13.79
CA ALA A 931 -6.98 -5.09 -13.70
C ALA A 931 -6.49 -5.18 -12.24
N TYR A 932 -5.26 -5.66 -12.07
CA TYR A 932 -4.58 -5.72 -10.78
C TYR A 932 -4.15 -4.29 -10.40
N GLY A 933 -5.00 -3.58 -9.65
CA GLY A 933 -4.83 -2.14 -9.39
C GLY A 933 -3.82 -1.85 -8.29
N SER A 934 -3.84 -2.62 -7.22
CA SER A 934 -2.92 -2.49 -6.08
C SER A 934 -2.54 -3.88 -5.56
N GLY A 935 -1.41 -3.97 -4.90
CA GLY A 935 -0.90 -5.23 -4.35
C GLY A 935 0.40 -5.02 -3.59
N SER A 936 1.08 -6.11 -3.28
CA SER A 936 2.32 -6.11 -2.52
C SER A 936 3.39 -5.25 -3.19
N ASN A 937 3.75 -4.13 -2.57
CA ASN A 937 4.80 -3.24 -3.08
C ASN A 937 6.20 -3.66 -2.64
N VAL A 938 6.28 -4.44 -1.60
CA VAL A 938 7.42 -5.23 -1.16
C VAL A 938 6.89 -6.39 -0.33
N ARG A 939 7.48 -7.59 -0.45
CA ARG A 939 7.28 -8.66 0.51
C ARG A 939 8.56 -8.85 1.29
N HIS A 940 8.43 -8.95 2.59
CA HIS A 940 9.53 -9.12 3.52
C HIS A 940 9.22 -10.27 4.48
N ILE A 941 10.20 -11.19 4.66
CA ILE A 941 10.17 -12.19 5.72
C ILE A 941 11.57 -12.24 6.33
N SER A 942 11.67 -12.03 7.64
CA SER A 942 12.92 -12.19 8.39
C SER A 942 12.81 -13.31 9.43
N VAL A 943 13.87 -14.11 9.52
CA VAL A 943 14.11 -15.04 10.64
C VAL A 943 15.12 -14.39 11.59
N MET A 944 14.76 -14.26 12.84
CA MET A 944 15.54 -13.51 13.85
C MET A 944 16.58 -14.41 14.51
N ASP A 945 17.49 -15.01 13.71
CA ASP A 945 18.65 -15.74 14.23
C ASP A 945 19.65 -14.72 14.84
N PRO A 946 20.06 -14.90 16.11
CA PRO A 946 21.05 -14.01 16.75
C PRO A 946 22.43 -14.05 16.08
N ASN A 947 22.74 -15.10 15.34
CA ASN A 947 23.94 -15.14 14.52
C ASN A 947 23.69 -14.46 13.17
N ALA A 948 24.17 -13.25 13.02
CA ALA A 948 24.00 -12.46 11.78
C ALA A 948 24.46 -13.20 10.51
N ALA A 949 25.43 -14.12 10.60
CA ALA A 949 25.87 -14.93 9.47
C ALA A 949 24.79 -15.92 8.98
N ASN A 950 23.84 -16.28 9.85
CA ASN A 950 22.72 -17.17 9.55
C ASN A 950 21.40 -16.40 9.35
N ALA A 951 21.42 -15.07 9.47
CA ALA A 951 20.22 -14.27 9.26
C ALA A 951 19.60 -14.55 7.90
N VAL A 952 18.30 -14.77 7.87
CA VAL A 952 17.54 -15.00 6.64
C VAL A 952 16.58 -13.83 6.45
N VAL A 953 16.73 -13.13 5.34
CA VAL A 953 15.78 -12.11 4.88
C VAL A 953 15.33 -12.51 3.48
N LYS A 954 14.06 -12.78 3.30
CA LYS A 954 13.43 -13.07 2.01
C LYS A 954 12.65 -11.85 1.54
N MET A 955 12.88 -11.45 0.30
CA MET A 955 12.23 -10.28 -0.28
C MET A 955 11.62 -10.58 -1.64
N GLN A 956 10.60 -9.80 -1.99
CA GLN A 956 10.12 -9.61 -3.37
C GLN A 956 9.95 -8.11 -3.62
N LEU A 957 10.20 -7.69 -4.85
CA LEU A 957 10.03 -6.31 -5.28
C LEU A 957 9.34 -6.30 -6.66
N PRO A 958 8.28 -5.50 -6.88
CA PRO A 958 7.53 -5.49 -8.15
C PRO A 958 8.23 -4.69 -9.28
N GLY A 959 9.53 -4.57 -9.25
CA GLY A 959 10.31 -3.84 -10.25
C GLY A 959 11.79 -3.70 -9.87
N PRO A 960 12.59 -2.98 -10.67
CA PRO A 960 14.01 -2.78 -10.41
C PRO A 960 14.27 -1.77 -9.29
N GLU A 961 15.45 -1.86 -8.69
CA GLU A 961 15.91 -0.85 -7.72
C GLU A 961 16.12 0.52 -8.34
N ARG A 962 16.59 0.56 -9.59
CA ARG A 962 16.91 1.80 -10.28
C ARG A 962 15.82 2.23 -11.23
N ASP A 963 15.58 3.54 -11.24
CA ASP A 963 14.87 4.24 -12.29
C ASP A 963 15.75 4.25 -13.55
N ALA A 964 15.63 3.19 -14.34
CA ALA A 964 16.46 3.02 -15.51
C ALA A 964 15.79 3.67 -16.72
N PRO A 965 16.53 4.45 -17.51
CA PRO A 965 16.06 4.83 -18.83
C PRO A 965 15.70 3.56 -19.60
N PHE A 966 14.47 3.47 -20.11
CA PHE A 966 14.05 2.38 -20.97
C PHE A 966 15.08 2.16 -22.08
N GLY A 967 15.77 1.02 -22.06
CA GLY A 967 16.73 0.62 -23.05
C GLY A 967 18.22 0.71 -22.69
N VAL A 968 18.64 1.36 -21.59
CA VAL A 968 20.04 1.45 -21.20
C VAL A 968 20.44 0.41 -20.15
N PHE A 969 19.48 -0.11 -19.36
CA PHE A 969 19.71 -1.12 -18.34
C PHE A 969 18.87 -2.39 -18.56
N SER A 970 18.87 -2.93 -19.77
CA SER A 970 18.35 -4.29 -20.04
C SER A 970 19.11 -5.40 -19.26
N SER A 971 20.04 -5.02 -18.40
CA SER A 971 20.87 -5.90 -17.57
C SER A 971 20.43 -5.94 -16.10
N THR A 972 19.36 -5.22 -15.69
CA THR A 972 18.82 -5.38 -14.35
C THR A 972 18.19 -6.77 -14.19
N PRO A 973 18.42 -7.45 -13.06
CA PRO A 973 17.77 -8.72 -12.79
C PRO A 973 16.25 -8.60 -12.89
N ASP A 974 15.60 -9.64 -13.37
CA ASP A 974 14.14 -9.67 -13.56
C ASP A 974 13.41 -9.83 -12.21
N LEU A 975 13.50 -8.80 -11.35
CA LEU A 975 12.78 -8.78 -10.07
C LEU A 975 11.27 -8.76 -10.29
N LEU A 976 10.80 -8.07 -11.34
CA LEU A 976 9.39 -8.06 -11.72
C LEU A 976 8.91 -9.45 -12.14
N GLY A 977 9.69 -10.19 -12.93
CA GLY A 977 9.37 -11.56 -13.32
C GLY A 977 9.35 -12.52 -12.13
N GLN A 978 10.27 -12.36 -11.17
CA GLN A 978 10.25 -13.11 -9.92
C GLN A 978 9.00 -12.77 -9.08
N TYR A 979 8.67 -11.48 -8.94
CA TYR A 979 7.46 -11.02 -8.26
C TYR A 979 6.18 -11.59 -8.87
N VAL A 980 6.06 -11.53 -10.20
CA VAL A 980 4.90 -12.08 -10.94
C VAL A 980 4.70 -13.57 -10.67
N GLN A 981 5.79 -14.30 -10.42
CA GLN A 981 5.79 -15.74 -10.14
C GLN A 981 5.82 -16.06 -8.64
N ASN A 982 5.66 -15.09 -7.76
CA ASN A 982 5.75 -15.25 -6.30
C ASN A 982 7.08 -15.87 -5.83
N GLN A 983 8.19 -15.57 -6.51
CA GLN A 983 9.54 -16.03 -6.17
C GLN A 983 10.25 -15.01 -5.31
N TYR A 984 10.89 -15.47 -4.23
CA TYR A 984 11.65 -14.65 -3.31
C TYR A 984 13.14 -14.73 -3.62
N PHE A 985 13.82 -13.61 -3.44
CA PHE A 985 15.27 -13.58 -3.39
C PHE A 985 15.79 -13.45 -1.95
N ASP A 986 17.05 -13.84 -1.74
CA ASP A 986 17.73 -13.63 -0.47
C ASP A 986 18.32 -12.22 -0.43
N PHE A 987 17.87 -11.42 0.52
CA PHE A 987 18.44 -10.11 0.80
C PHE A 987 19.50 -10.26 1.91
N LEU A 988 20.74 -10.04 1.56
CA LEU A 988 21.87 -10.31 2.44
C LEU A 988 21.94 -9.28 3.58
N HIS A 989 22.08 -9.75 4.82
CA HIS A 989 22.16 -8.91 6.00
C HIS A 989 23.61 -8.73 6.47
N GLY A 990 24.00 -7.48 6.81
CA GLY A 990 25.32 -7.17 7.30
C GLY A 990 26.45 -7.69 6.38
N HIS A 991 27.45 -8.36 6.92
CA HIS A 991 28.59 -8.89 6.19
C HIS A 991 28.33 -10.17 5.37
N GLN A 992 27.08 -10.64 5.25
CA GLN A 992 26.77 -11.75 4.37
C GLN A 992 27.08 -11.47 2.88
N ILE A 993 27.17 -10.18 2.50
CA ILE A 993 27.55 -9.75 1.15
C ILE A 993 29.03 -9.97 0.85
N ASP A 994 29.90 -10.12 1.87
CA ASP A 994 31.32 -10.29 1.70
C ASP A 994 31.62 -11.48 0.78
N ASN A 995 32.38 -11.24 -0.29
CA ASN A 995 32.67 -12.18 -1.38
C ASN A 995 31.47 -12.56 -2.28
N LYS A 996 30.30 -11.96 -2.14
CA LYS A 996 29.12 -12.18 -2.98
C LYS A 996 28.75 -10.98 -3.85
N GLY A 997 29.36 -9.82 -3.60
CA GLY A 997 29.12 -8.61 -4.36
C GLY A 997 29.51 -8.73 -5.82
N VAL A 998 28.76 -8.07 -6.70
CA VAL A 998 28.97 -8.11 -8.16
C VAL A 998 29.50 -6.79 -8.71
N SER A 999 29.34 -5.69 -7.97
CA SER A 999 29.91 -4.39 -8.29
C SER A 999 30.16 -3.58 -7.03
N ALA A 1000 30.93 -2.49 -7.12
CA ALA A 1000 31.18 -1.61 -5.99
C ALA A 1000 31.26 -0.14 -6.43
N GLN A 1001 30.91 0.75 -5.53
CA GLN A 1001 31.04 2.19 -5.67
C GLN A 1001 31.73 2.77 -4.42
N GLY A 1002 32.73 3.60 -4.62
CA GLY A 1002 33.43 4.28 -3.54
C GLY A 1002 32.92 5.69 -3.33
N PHE A 1003 32.92 6.13 -2.07
CA PHE A 1003 32.60 7.50 -1.67
C PHE A 1003 33.73 8.05 -0.83
N SER A 1004 34.07 9.33 -1.01
CA SER A 1004 35.13 9.99 -0.28
C SER A 1004 34.72 11.40 0.13
N LYS A 1005 35.40 11.93 1.13
CA LYS A 1005 35.24 13.32 1.56
C LYS A 1005 35.79 14.32 0.52
N GLN A 1006 36.84 13.94 -0.23
CA GLN A 1006 37.52 14.74 -1.25
C GLN A 1006 37.93 13.90 -2.46
#